data_cc47ec7b335ed6ca90e2c706ab5fdd9c
#
_entry.id   cc47ec7b335ed6ca90e2c706ab5fdd9c
#
_cell.length_a   1.000
_cell.length_b   1.000
_cell.length_c   1.000
_cell.angle_alpha   90.00
_cell.angle_beta   90.00
_cell.angle_gamma   90.00
#
_symmetry.space_group_name_H-M   'P 1'
#
loop_
_entity.id
_entity.type
_entity.pdbx_description
1 polymer ?
#
loop_
_entity_poly.entity_id
_entity_poly.type
_entity_poly.pdbx_seq_one_letter_code
_entity_poly.pdbx_strand_id
1 'polypeptide(L)'
;MLNMYEEFPFWYTLFTEAGFDVKLSSESDFHRYEQALGSVMSDNICFPAKLVHSHIQELDDMLASGADDVQKFIFMPYVVFEPMDDSRNTNSYNCPIVSAYSDVIRSAMKLKNDVISPVINFRDEKLLQKQICNFLKGYGINKKEANMAFAEAQDAQHSYVTDIQQKAEQILAQSRRDGQLTILLAGRPYHTDPLIQHKLSEMIAALGVNVISDDIVRGNLSVGAGDTCLVRQWAYMNRLIKAGQWCAEQPFDVHYVQMTSFGCGPDSFIQDEIRIIMKKHGKPFTLLKIDDVSNIGSLKLRVRSLIESLSEQKQGEGEHKKQSEKSIKATGEQQKGAYKLPPVKRHILAPYFTEYLTPVVPPLCRLFGWDVEVMPQSDAESAELGLKYANNEVCYPATLIVGDFVKALKSGRYDIDNVSLVMSQTGGQCRATNYTALIRRAIDANGFSNVPLITIGVATQMGEDYGEEDNLDVPWLKMAPIIATSLLYGDVISKMYHGAVSRLKAEARRPEDKFANQAEQLREHYLTAVAEPILRNKPSEIMDLISEAALAFDAITDDKEIPAVGIVGEIFLKFSPFAHQFLAQRIIEKGFEVVPPLLTPFFLQEFVNAIAQKNMGLKSSKMPDFVLKSIYQLIWRRQKKMNALASKFRYYRPFTNIFEEAEAAKGVVSFAAQFGEGWLLPSDIISMVNQGVNNVASLQPFGCIANHIVSK
;
A
#
# COMPACT_ATOMS: atom_id res chain seq x y z
N MET A 1 -12.28 12.95 -12.74
CA MET A 1 -12.43 11.59 -12.16
C MET A 1 -11.47 11.44 -10.99
N LEU A 2 -11.63 10.42 -10.15
CA LEU A 2 -10.86 10.21 -8.93
C LEU A 2 -10.94 11.43 -7.98
N ASN A 3 -9.80 11.96 -7.49
CA ASN A 3 -9.84 13.08 -6.53
C ASN A 3 -10.41 14.38 -7.09
N MET A 4 -10.54 14.52 -8.40
CA MET A 4 -11.23 15.68 -8.98
C MET A 4 -12.68 15.84 -8.51
N TYR A 5 -13.34 14.80 -8.04
CA TYR A 5 -14.64 14.90 -7.38
C TYR A 5 -14.58 15.55 -5.98
N GLU A 6 -13.42 15.51 -5.33
CA GLU A 6 -13.23 16.09 -4.00
C GLU A 6 -12.85 17.58 -4.09
N GLU A 7 -11.85 17.89 -4.93
CA GLU A 7 -11.26 19.23 -5.02
C GLU A 7 -11.63 19.98 -6.30
N PHE A 8 -12.71 19.62 -6.98
CA PHE A 8 -13.12 20.29 -8.22
C PHE A 8 -13.33 21.80 -8.04
N PRO A 9 -14.02 22.30 -7.00
CA PRO A 9 -14.19 23.74 -6.79
C PRO A 9 -12.87 24.47 -6.65
N PHE A 10 -11.90 23.87 -5.93
CA PHE A 10 -10.55 24.44 -5.81
C PHE A 10 -9.86 24.57 -7.17
N TRP A 11 -9.81 23.47 -7.95
CA TRP A 11 -9.07 23.46 -9.22
C TRP A 11 -9.74 24.34 -10.27
N TYR A 12 -11.05 24.31 -10.38
CA TYR A 12 -11.79 25.11 -11.33
C TYR A 12 -11.57 26.61 -11.06
N THR A 13 -11.76 27.05 -9.82
CA THR A 13 -11.57 28.44 -9.42
C THR A 13 -10.10 28.87 -9.61
N LEU A 14 -9.15 28.03 -9.18
CA LEU A 14 -7.72 28.33 -9.35
C LEU A 14 -7.34 28.66 -10.80
N PHE A 15 -7.79 27.83 -11.72
CA PHE A 15 -7.43 27.97 -13.13
C PHE A 15 -8.17 29.15 -13.79
N THR A 16 -9.46 29.33 -13.50
CA THR A 16 -10.23 30.44 -14.05
C THR A 16 -9.72 31.80 -13.55
N GLU A 17 -9.42 31.93 -12.26
CA GLU A 17 -8.83 33.14 -11.67
C GLU A 17 -7.40 33.40 -12.14
N ALA A 18 -6.65 32.34 -12.49
CA ALA A 18 -5.35 32.47 -13.13
C ALA A 18 -5.42 32.74 -14.64
N GLY A 19 -6.61 32.87 -15.23
CA GLY A 19 -6.82 33.26 -16.63
C GLY A 19 -6.77 32.10 -17.65
N PHE A 20 -6.90 30.84 -17.20
CA PHE A 20 -6.99 29.69 -18.11
C PHE A 20 -8.42 29.50 -18.62
N ASP A 21 -8.57 29.04 -19.87
CA ASP A 21 -9.84 28.51 -20.40
C ASP A 21 -9.97 27.05 -20.01
N VAL A 22 -10.83 26.74 -19.03
CA VAL A 22 -11.00 25.42 -18.45
C VAL A 22 -12.07 24.63 -19.21
N LYS A 23 -11.68 23.50 -19.76
CA LYS A 23 -12.58 22.54 -20.39
C LYS A 23 -12.73 21.31 -19.51
N LEU A 24 -13.94 20.76 -19.45
CA LEU A 24 -14.28 19.56 -18.72
C LEU A 24 -14.69 18.46 -19.69
N SER A 25 -14.37 17.21 -19.34
CA SER A 25 -14.98 16.05 -19.96
C SER A 25 -16.47 15.99 -19.60
N SER A 26 -17.25 15.37 -20.48
CA SER A 26 -18.67 15.12 -20.22
C SER A 26 -18.88 14.16 -19.05
N GLU A 27 -20.11 14.02 -18.57
CA GLU A 27 -20.47 12.98 -17.60
C GLU A 27 -20.05 11.59 -18.11
N SER A 28 -19.73 10.66 -17.19
CA SER A 28 -19.34 9.31 -17.50
C SER A 28 -20.43 8.60 -18.33
N ASP A 29 -20.00 7.96 -19.41
CA ASP A 29 -20.88 7.26 -20.35
C ASP A 29 -20.32 5.86 -20.67
N PHE A 30 -21.21 4.85 -20.68
CA PHE A 30 -20.80 3.46 -20.85
C PHE A 30 -20.24 3.19 -22.24
N HIS A 31 -20.78 3.81 -23.29
CA HIS A 31 -20.30 3.60 -24.66
C HIS A 31 -18.88 4.15 -24.86
N ARG A 32 -18.59 5.34 -24.32
CA ARG A 32 -17.23 5.90 -24.34
C ARG A 32 -16.27 5.06 -23.49
N TYR A 33 -16.74 4.52 -22.37
CA TYR A 33 -15.95 3.61 -21.57
C TYR A 33 -15.56 2.35 -22.37
N GLU A 34 -16.51 1.71 -23.07
CA GLU A 34 -16.24 0.55 -23.94
C GLU A 34 -15.19 0.86 -25.01
N GLN A 35 -15.22 2.05 -25.60
CA GLN A 35 -14.24 2.48 -26.61
C GLN A 35 -12.83 2.62 -26.03
N ALA A 36 -12.71 3.02 -24.76
CA ALA A 36 -11.43 3.21 -24.06
C ALA A 36 -10.86 1.92 -23.43
N LEU A 37 -11.63 0.81 -23.37
CA LEU A 37 -11.23 -0.44 -22.71
C LEU A 37 -9.90 -1.00 -23.22
N GLY A 38 -9.57 -0.80 -24.50
CA GLY A 38 -8.31 -1.28 -25.09
C GLY A 38 -7.05 -0.67 -24.45
N SER A 39 -7.16 0.45 -23.73
CA SER A 39 -6.06 1.07 -23.02
C SER A 39 -6.00 0.69 -21.55
N VAL A 40 -7.01 0.02 -21.00
CA VAL A 40 -7.04 -0.44 -19.60
C VAL A 40 -6.15 -1.67 -19.46
N MET A 41 -5.05 -1.52 -18.71
CA MET A 41 -3.99 -2.52 -18.62
C MET A 41 -4.28 -3.67 -17.64
N SER A 42 -5.33 -3.59 -16.82
CA SER A 42 -5.66 -4.61 -15.83
C SER A 42 -7.15 -4.67 -15.53
N ASP A 43 -7.73 -5.87 -15.62
CA ASP A 43 -9.13 -6.11 -15.26
C ASP A 43 -9.40 -5.98 -13.75
N ASN A 44 -8.37 -6.17 -12.93
CA ASN A 44 -8.47 -6.17 -11.47
C ASN A 44 -8.39 -4.78 -10.83
N ILE A 45 -8.27 -3.72 -11.63
CA ILE A 45 -8.30 -2.36 -11.12
C ILE A 45 -9.74 -1.93 -10.87
N CYS A 46 -9.97 -1.06 -9.88
CA CYS A 46 -11.31 -0.58 -9.54
C CYS A 46 -11.96 0.18 -10.70
N PHE A 47 -13.27 0.07 -10.84
CA PHE A 47 -14.05 0.67 -11.93
C PHE A 47 -13.82 2.18 -12.10
N PRO A 48 -13.78 3.00 -11.01
CA PRO A 48 -13.48 4.43 -11.14
C PRO A 48 -12.16 4.74 -11.86
N ALA A 49 -11.13 3.90 -11.65
CA ALA A 49 -9.85 4.06 -12.34
C ALA A 49 -9.94 3.70 -13.83
N LYS A 50 -10.70 2.67 -14.18
CA LYS A 50 -10.96 2.31 -15.59
C LYS A 50 -11.64 3.45 -16.34
N LEU A 51 -12.58 4.14 -15.72
CA LEU A 51 -13.29 5.28 -16.31
C LEU A 51 -12.40 6.48 -16.63
N VAL A 52 -11.26 6.65 -15.95
CA VAL A 52 -10.30 7.72 -16.25
C VAL A 52 -9.89 7.71 -17.71
N HIS A 53 -9.70 6.52 -18.30
CA HIS A 53 -9.26 6.37 -19.69
C HIS A 53 -10.23 7.02 -20.69
N SER A 54 -11.55 6.86 -20.50
CA SER A 54 -12.55 7.46 -21.39
C SER A 54 -12.57 8.98 -21.26
N HIS A 55 -12.45 9.52 -20.06
CA HIS A 55 -12.38 10.97 -19.83
C HIS A 55 -11.14 11.61 -20.45
N ILE A 56 -9.98 10.94 -20.29
CA ILE A 56 -8.72 11.42 -20.87
C ILE A 56 -8.77 11.36 -22.40
N GLN A 57 -9.32 10.29 -22.99
CA GLN A 57 -9.50 10.17 -24.44
C GLN A 57 -10.38 11.32 -24.98
N GLU A 58 -11.51 11.58 -24.34
CA GLU A 58 -12.41 12.68 -24.72
C GLU A 58 -11.72 14.05 -24.66
N LEU A 59 -10.97 14.33 -23.58
CA LEU A 59 -10.23 15.57 -23.45
C LEU A 59 -9.13 15.69 -24.49
N ASP A 60 -8.40 14.63 -24.80
CA ASP A 60 -7.35 14.62 -25.80
C ASP A 60 -7.91 14.93 -27.19
N ASP A 61 -9.05 14.32 -27.55
CA ASP A 61 -9.72 14.56 -28.83
C ASP A 61 -10.31 15.99 -28.90
N MET A 62 -10.88 16.49 -27.81
CA MET A 62 -11.39 17.86 -27.70
C MET A 62 -10.27 18.88 -27.90
N LEU A 63 -9.12 18.71 -27.23
CA LEU A 63 -7.97 19.59 -27.36
C LEU A 63 -7.31 19.52 -28.72
N ALA A 64 -7.30 18.34 -29.35
CA ALA A 64 -6.76 18.16 -30.71
C ALA A 64 -7.54 18.91 -31.79
N SER A 65 -8.85 19.15 -31.57
CA SER A 65 -9.71 19.90 -32.51
C SER A 65 -9.71 21.41 -32.30
N GLY A 66 -9.07 21.93 -31.24
CA GLY A 66 -9.00 23.36 -30.94
C GLY A 66 -7.89 24.11 -31.72
N ALA A 67 -7.83 25.45 -31.59
CA ALA A 67 -6.85 26.33 -32.27
C ALA A 67 -5.41 25.91 -31.96
N ASP A 68 -4.51 25.98 -32.95
CA ASP A 68 -3.11 25.52 -32.85
C ASP A 68 -2.17 26.51 -32.17
N ASP A 69 -2.59 27.75 -32.00
CA ASP A 69 -1.77 28.87 -31.47
C ASP A 69 -1.86 29.02 -29.94
N VAL A 70 -2.58 28.13 -29.26
CA VAL A 70 -2.79 28.16 -27.81
C VAL A 70 -2.11 26.95 -27.16
N GLN A 71 -1.38 27.20 -26.07
CA GLN A 71 -0.84 26.09 -25.26
C GLN A 71 -1.96 25.32 -24.58
N LYS A 72 -2.00 24.02 -24.81
CA LYS A 72 -3.03 23.10 -24.30
C LYS A 72 -2.40 21.98 -23.51
N PHE A 73 -3.08 21.52 -22.47
CA PHE A 73 -2.68 20.35 -21.70
C PHE A 73 -3.88 19.73 -20.96
N ILE A 74 -3.77 18.46 -20.63
CA ILE A 74 -4.69 17.76 -19.75
C ILE A 74 -4.12 17.83 -18.33
N PHE A 75 -4.89 18.37 -17.39
CA PHE A 75 -4.48 18.49 -16.00
C PHE A 75 -4.97 17.28 -15.18
N MET A 76 -4.03 16.50 -14.66
CA MET A 76 -4.31 15.35 -13.80
C MET A 76 -3.32 15.33 -12.64
N PRO A 77 -3.57 16.05 -11.53
CA PRO A 77 -2.62 16.25 -10.45
C PRO A 77 -2.30 14.95 -9.73
N TYR A 78 -1.07 14.84 -9.23
CA TYR A 78 -0.60 13.76 -8.38
C TYR A 78 -0.84 14.12 -6.91
N VAL A 79 -2.07 13.93 -6.41
CA VAL A 79 -2.45 14.32 -5.05
C VAL A 79 -2.07 13.21 -4.08
N VAL A 80 -1.03 13.43 -3.29
CA VAL A 80 -0.54 12.44 -2.30
C VAL A 80 -1.31 12.53 -1.00
N PHE A 81 -1.55 13.74 -0.51
CA PHE A 81 -2.22 14.00 0.76
C PHE A 81 -3.46 14.86 0.57
N GLU A 82 -4.56 14.44 1.18
CA GLU A 82 -5.76 15.23 1.39
C GLU A 82 -5.66 16.08 2.66
N PRO A 83 -6.57 17.05 2.89
CA PRO A 83 -6.65 17.73 4.17
C PRO A 83 -6.83 16.75 5.34
N MET A 84 -6.27 17.08 6.49
CA MET A 84 -6.41 16.29 7.72
C MET A 84 -7.73 16.63 8.40
N ASP A 85 -8.76 15.84 8.22
CA ASP A 85 -10.11 16.07 8.80
C ASP A 85 -10.16 15.88 10.34
N ASP A 86 -9.22 15.16 10.92
CA ASP A 86 -9.18 14.83 12.34
C ASP A 86 -7.74 14.64 12.82
N SER A 87 -7.34 15.36 13.87
CA SER A 87 -6.00 15.27 14.45
C SER A 87 -5.67 13.90 15.06
N ARG A 88 -6.67 13.05 15.28
CA ARG A 88 -6.50 11.67 15.74
C ARG A 88 -6.14 10.71 14.62
N ASN A 89 -6.23 11.13 13.36
CA ASN A 89 -5.76 10.34 12.23
C ASN A 89 -4.22 10.35 12.20
N THR A 90 -3.61 9.24 11.82
CA THR A 90 -2.17 9.15 11.69
C THR A 90 -1.69 9.85 10.43
N ASN A 91 -2.47 9.79 9.35
CA ASN A 91 -2.17 10.46 8.10
C ASN A 91 -3.44 10.70 7.24
N SER A 92 -3.26 11.37 6.09
CA SER A 92 -4.33 11.68 5.13
C SER A 92 -3.93 11.33 3.69
N TYR A 93 -3.28 10.18 3.49
CA TYR A 93 -2.92 9.73 2.15
C TYR A 93 -4.14 9.46 1.27
N ASN A 94 -4.01 9.75 -0.01
CA ASN A 94 -4.83 9.09 -1.01
C ASN A 94 -4.37 7.64 -1.22
N CYS A 95 -5.22 6.77 -1.75
CA CYS A 95 -4.75 5.47 -2.19
C CYS A 95 -3.85 5.63 -3.43
N PRO A 96 -2.91 4.70 -3.70
CA PRO A 96 -2.00 4.79 -4.85
C PRO A 96 -2.69 5.01 -6.19
N ILE A 97 -3.89 4.41 -6.39
CA ILE A 97 -4.68 4.62 -7.62
C ILE A 97 -5.11 6.09 -7.75
N VAL A 98 -5.60 6.70 -6.69
CA VAL A 98 -6.04 8.11 -6.74
C VAL A 98 -4.86 9.04 -6.97
N SER A 99 -3.75 8.81 -6.27
CA SER A 99 -2.58 9.71 -6.37
C SER A 99 -1.80 9.56 -7.67
N ALA A 100 -1.58 8.33 -8.16
CA ALA A 100 -0.54 8.03 -9.16
C ALA A 100 -1.07 7.60 -10.53
N TYR A 101 -2.37 7.59 -10.76
CA TYR A 101 -2.95 7.02 -11.99
C TYR A 101 -2.53 7.77 -13.26
N SER A 102 -2.08 9.00 -13.14
CA SER A 102 -1.51 9.75 -14.27
C SER A 102 -0.27 9.07 -14.89
N ASP A 103 0.51 8.32 -14.10
CA ASP A 103 1.65 7.56 -14.61
C ASP A 103 1.15 6.39 -15.50
N VAL A 104 0.07 5.72 -15.10
CA VAL A 104 -0.58 4.66 -15.90
C VAL A 104 -1.12 5.24 -17.21
N ILE A 105 -1.83 6.36 -17.16
CA ILE A 105 -2.37 7.04 -18.36
C ILE A 105 -1.27 7.35 -19.36
N ARG A 106 -0.17 7.97 -18.92
CA ARG A 106 0.96 8.29 -19.79
C ARG A 106 1.62 7.05 -20.41
N SER A 107 1.63 5.94 -19.69
CA SER A 107 2.19 4.68 -20.19
C SER A 107 1.25 3.92 -21.13
N ALA A 108 -0.06 3.91 -20.80
CA ALA A 108 -1.05 3.07 -21.50
C ALA A 108 -1.68 3.73 -22.72
N MET A 109 -1.70 5.06 -22.78
CA MET A 109 -2.42 5.80 -23.84
C MET A 109 -1.45 6.58 -24.72
N LYS A 110 -1.68 6.52 -26.04
CA LYS A 110 -0.97 7.36 -27.03
C LYS A 110 -1.74 8.66 -27.22
N LEU A 111 -1.44 9.66 -26.40
CA LEU A 111 -2.11 10.94 -26.42
C LEU A 111 -1.40 11.95 -27.35
N LYS A 112 -2.19 12.87 -27.93
CA LYS A 112 -1.72 13.99 -28.76
C LYS A 112 -1.29 15.19 -27.90
N ASN A 113 -1.89 15.31 -26.70
CA ASN A 113 -1.64 16.42 -25.78
C ASN A 113 -0.96 15.91 -24.50
N ASP A 114 -0.18 16.79 -23.86
CA ASP A 114 0.53 16.45 -22.63
C ASP A 114 -0.41 16.30 -21.44
N VAL A 115 -0.18 15.27 -20.62
CA VAL A 115 -0.81 15.11 -19.30
C VAL A 115 0.12 15.69 -18.23
N ILE A 116 -0.27 16.82 -17.69
CA ILE A 116 0.48 17.54 -16.65
C ILE A 116 0.02 17.08 -15.27
N SER A 117 0.96 16.56 -14.47
CA SER A 117 0.68 15.91 -13.19
C SER A 117 1.57 16.47 -12.08
N PRO A 118 1.36 17.73 -11.65
CA PRO A 118 2.12 18.28 -10.53
C PRO A 118 1.83 17.49 -9.25
N VAL A 119 2.87 17.30 -8.41
CA VAL A 119 2.72 16.66 -7.11
C VAL A 119 2.14 17.65 -6.12
N ILE A 120 1.06 17.27 -5.45
CA ILE A 120 0.21 18.13 -4.62
C ILE A 120 0.08 17.57 -3.20
N ASN A 121 0.12 18.47 -2.22
CA ASN A 121 -0.04 18.18 -0.80
C ASN A 121 -1.09 19.12 -0.20
N PHE A 122 -2.34 18.65 -0.07
CA PHE A 122 -3.41 19.42 0.58
C PHE A 122 -3.32 19.39 2.12
N ARG A 123 -2.50 18.52 2.71
CA ARG A 123 -2.33 18.42 4.17
C ARG A 123 -1.64 19.64 4.78
N ASP A 124 -0.72 20.26 4.04
CA ASP A 124 0.04 21.44 4.50
C ASP A 124 -0.21 22.62 3.56
N GLU A 125 -1.01 23.58 4.03
CA GLU A 125 -1.42 24.74 3.25
C GLU A 125 -0.23 25.56 2.72
N LYS A 126 0.85 25.71 3.52
CA LYS A 126 2.04 26.47 3.09
C LYS A 126 2.81 25.77 1.99
N LEU A 127 2.90 24.44 2.08
CA LEU A 127 3.51 23.65 1.01
C LEU A 127 2.64 23.66 -0.23
N LEU A 128 1.32 23.52 -0.09
CA LEU A 128 0.35 23.61 -1.19
C LEU A 128 0.48 24.95 -1.91
N GLN A 129 0.42 26.08 -1.19
CA GLN A 129 0.55 27.41 -1.77
C GLN A 129 1.86 27.54 -2.56
N LYS A 130 2.96 27.04 -1.99
CA LYS A 130 4.26 27.05 -2.68
C LYS A 130 4.25 26.20 -3.95
N GLN A 131 3.65 25.00 -3.92
CA GLN A 131 3.51 24.12 -5.08
C GLN A 131 2.69 24.79 -6.18
N ILE A 132 1.54 25.36 -5.84
CA ILE A 132 0.67 26.08 -6.78
C ILE A 132 1.35 27.30 -7.38
N CYS A 133 1.97 28.17 -6.58
CA CYS A 133 2.70 29.32 -7.08
C CYS A 133 3.85 28.94 -8.02
N ASN A 134 4.58 27.87 -7.70
CA ASN A 134 5.64 27.36 -8.58
C ASN A 134 5.09 26.80 -9.89
N PHE A 135 3.97 26.10 -9.85
CA PHE A 135 3.28 25.55 -11.00
C PHE A 135 2.81 26.68 -11.94
N LEU A 136 2.06 27.64 -11.42
CA LEU A 136 1.51 28.78 -12.19
C LEU A 136 2.61 29.70 -12.74
N LYS A 137 3.74 29.84 -12.04
CA LYS A 137 4.91 30.57 -12.54
C LYS A 137 5.44 29.99 -13.86
N GLY A 138 5.37 28.65 -14.05
CA GLY A 138 5.74 27.98 -15.30
C GLY A 138 4.91 28.43 -16.51
N TYR A 139 3.74 29.01 -16.28
CA TYR A 139 2.82 29.57 -17.29
C TYR A 139 2.82 31.07 -17.34
N GLY A 140 3.80 31.74 -16.72
CA GLY A 140 3.97 33.21 -16.78
C GLY A 140 3.13 33.97 -15.72
N ILE A 141 2.38 33.30 -14.86
CA ILE A 141 1.59 33.94 -13.81
C ILE A 141 2.53 34.44 -12.71
N ASN A 142 2.42 35.71 -12.36
CA ASN A 142 3.26 36.27 -11.31
C ASN A 142 2.81 35.86 -9.92
N LYS A 143 3.69 36.01 -8.91
CA LYS A 143 3.42 35.54 -7.53
C LYS A 143 2.18 36.20 -6.90
N LYS A 144 1.88 37.45 -7.22
CA LYS A 144 0.73 38.17 -6.64
C LYS A 144 -0.57 37.59 -7.20
N GLU A 145 -0.67 37.41 -8.49
CA GLU A 145 -1.81 36.80 -9.18
C GLU A 145 -2.01 35.37 -8.73
N ALA A 146 -0.93 34.55 -8.66
CA ALA A 146 -1.01 33.18 -8.18
C ALA A 146 -1.51 33.07 -6.73
N ASN A 147 -1.12 34.00 -5.83
CA ASN A 147 -1.61 34.02 -4.46
C ASN A 147 -3.10 34.44 -4.37
N MET A 148 -3.53 35.36 -5.24
CA MET A 148 -4.95 35.75 -5.30
C MET A 148 -5.80 34.58 -5.80
N ALA A 149 -5.44 33.96 -6.91
CA ALA A 149 -6.14 32.79 -7.43
C ALA A 149 -6.18 31.62 -6.43
N PHE A 150 -5.10 31.44 -5.68
CA PHE A 150 -5.04 30.42 -4.62
C PHE A 150 -6.01 30.69 -3.47
N ALA A 151 -6.11 31.95 -3.01
CA ALA A 151 -7.04 32.33 -1.95
C ALA A 151 -8.49 32.14 -2.37
N GLU A 152 -8.87 32.60 -3.57
CA GLU A 152 -10.22 32.41 -4.12
C GLU A 152 -10.57 30.91 -4.29
N ALA A 153 -9.58 30.10 -4.72
CA ALA A 153 -9.76 28.64 -4.83
C ALA A 153 -10.00 27.96 -3.47
N GLN A 154 -9.29 28.41 -2.42
CA GLN A 154 -9.51 27.91 -1.06
C GLN A 154 -10.89 28.29 -0.54
N ASP A 155 -11.31 29.53 -0.75
CA ASP A 155 -12.63 30.03 -0.33
C ASP A 155 -13.76 29.28 -1.07
N ALA A 156 -13.62 29.02 -2.36
CA ALA A 156 -14.57 28.24 -3.13
C ALA A 156 -14.70 26.80 -2.60
N GLN A 157 -13.57 26.14 -2.31
CA GLN A 157 -13.56 24.79 -1.73
C GLN A 157 -14.21 24.76 -0.34
N HIS A 158 -13.91 25.73 0.50
CA HIS A 158 -14.46 25.83 1.85
C HIS A 158 -15.98 26.06 1.82
N SER A 159 -16.44 26.96 0.96
CA SER A 159 -17.87 27.21 0.75
C SER A 159 -18.60 25.95 0.30
N TYR A 160 -18.05 25.24 -0.69
CA TYR A 160 -18.63 23.97 -1.16
C TYR A 160 -18.78 22.94 -0.05
N VAL A 161 -17.75 22.74 0.78
CA VAL A 161 -17.80 21.79 1.90
C VAL A 161 -18.87 22.18 2.91
N THR A 162 -18.93 23.47 3.24
CA THR A 162 -19.92 24.01 4.18
C THR A 162 -21.35 23.84 3.65
N ASP A 163 -21.59 24.18 2.38
CA ASP A 163 -22.91 24.09 1.75
C ASP A 163 -23.43 22.65 1.70
N ILE A 164 -22.57 21.68 1.35
CA ILE A 164 -22.92 20.25 1.34
C ILE A 164 -23.33 19.77 2.74
N GLN A 165 -22.56 20.13 3.76
CA GLN A 165 -22.88 19.76 5.14
C GLN A 165 -24.19 20.36 5.61
N GLN A 166 -24.40 21.66 5.41
CA GLN A 166 -25.64 22.32 5.76
C GLN A 166 -26.85 21.69 5.04
N LYS A 167 -26.68 21.31 3.78
CA LYS A 167 -27.73 20.63 3.01
C LYS A 167 -28.04 19.25 3.59
N ALA A 168 -27.03 18.48 3.96
CA ALA A 168 -27.20 17.17 4.58
C ALA A 168 -27.92 17.28 5.94
N GLU A 169 -27.57 18.27 6.77
CA GLU A 169 -28.24 18.55 8.04
C GLU A 169 -29.72 18.97 7.84
N GLN A 170 -30.00 19.81 6.84
CA GLN A 170 -31.36 20.20 6.48
C GLN A 170 -32.22 19.00 6.06
N ILE A 171 -31.67 18.11 5.19
CA ILE A 171 -32.34 16.89 4.76
C ILE A 171 -32.64 16.00 5.97
N LEU A 172 -31.64 15.78 6.85
CA LEU A 172 -31.81 14.96 8.05
C LEU A 172 -32.90 15.54 9.00
N ALA A 173 -32.89 16.86 9.24
CA ALA A 173 -33.87 17.53 10.07
C ALA A 173 -35.28 17.44 9.47
N GLN A 174 -35.40 17.56 8.14
CA GLN A 174 -36.69 17.40 7.45
C GLN A 174 -37.19 15.97 7.52
N SER A 175 -36.30 14.99 7.24
CA SER A 175 -36.60 13.55 7.32
C SER A 175 -37.18 13.18 8.70
N ARG A 176 -36.60 13.71 9.77
CA ARG A 176 -37.05 13.47 11.13
C ARG A 176 -38.42 14.08 11.41
N ARG A 177 -38.70 15.32 10.92
CA ARG A 177 -40.00 15.93 11.04
C ARG A 177 -41.11 15.15 10.34
N ASP A 178 -40.76 14.61 9.18
CA ASP A 178 -41.69 13.85 8.33
C ASP A 178 -41.80 12.37 8.73
N GLY A 179 -41.01 11.94 9.73
CA GLY A 179 -40.96 10.56 10.17
C GLY A 179 -40.42 9.58 9.13
N GLN A 180 -39.60 10.05 8.19
CA GLN A 180 -39.02 9.23 7.11
C GLN A 180 -37.73 8.56 7.55
N LEU A 181 -37.28 7.55 6.77
CA LEU A 181 -35.97 6.97 6.90
C LEU A 181 -34.94 7.79 6.11
N THR A 182 -33.71 7.78 6.58
CA THR A 182 -32.56 8.37 5.90
C THR A 182 -31.48 7.31 5.72
N ILE A 183 -30.96 7.18 4.52
CA ILE A 183 -29.79 6.37 4.23
C ILE A 183 -28.58 7.29 4.11
N LEU A 184 -27.57 7.00 4.94
CA LEU A 184 -26.22 7.51 4.74
C LEU A 184 -25.55 6.62 3.68
N LEU A 185 -25.52 7.10 2.44
CA LEU A 185 -24.89 6.42 1.31
C LEU A 185 -23.41 6.79 1.27
N ALA A 186 -22.60 6.02 1.98
CA ALA A 186 -21.18 6.27 2.18
C ALA A 186 -20.33 5.70 1.04
N GLY A 187 -19.32 6.46 0.61
CA GLY A 187 -18.45 6.05 -0.48
C GLY A 187 -17.26 6.97 -0.67
N ARG A 188 -16.53 6.77 -1.73
CA ARG A 188 -15.46 7.67 -2.16
C ARG A 188 -16.09 8.86 -2.87
N PRO A 189 -15.44 10.03 -2.95
CA PRO A 189 -16.01 11.19 -3.63
C PRO A 189 -16.48 10.90 -5.06
N TYR A 190 -15.73 10.10 -5.81
CA TYR A 190 -16.06 9.68 -7.17
C TYR A 190 -17.18 8.64 -7.26
N HIS A 191 -17.68 8.09 -6.15
CA HIS A 191 -18.89 7.25 -6.13
C HIS A 191 -20.17 8.10 -6.28
N THR A 192 -20.09 9.43 -6.36
CA THR A 192 -21.20 10.29 -6.75
C THR A 192 -21.43 10.32 -8.26
N ASP A 193 -20.50 9.82 -9.06
CA ASP A 193 -20.65 9.72 -10.52
C ASP A 193 -21.85 8.85 -10.89
N PRO A 194 -22.75 9.33 -11.77
CA PRO A 194 -24.00 8.62 -12.11
C PRO A 194 -23.76 7.22 -12.72
N LEU A 195 -22.71 7.04 -13.50
CA LEU A 195 -22.37 5.74 -14.06
C LEU A 195 -21.81 4.78 -13.01
N ILE A 196 -20.93 5.28 -12.14
CA ILE A 196 -20.35 4.47 -11.06
C ILE A 196 -21.44 4.00 -10.10
N GLN A 197 -22.31 4.89 -9.61
CA GLN A 197 -23.35 4.51 -8.66
C GLN A 197 -24.59 3.87 -9.30
N HIS A 198 -24.66 3.77 -10.62
CA HIS A 198 -25.83 3.27 -11.35
C HIS A 198 -27.15 3.96 -10.93
N LYS A 199 -27.11 5.25 -10.65
CA LYS A 199 -28.25 6.06 -10.17
C LYS A 199 -28.86 5.52 -8.87
N LEU A 200 -28.06 4.96 -7.99
CA LEU A 200 -28.48 4.33 -6.74
C LEU A 200 -29.17 5.32 -5.80
N SER A 201 -28.62 6.54 -5.67
CA SER A 201 -29.22 7.62 -4.84
C SER A 201 -30.62 8.02 -5.31
N GLU A 202 -30.81 8.17 -6.62
CA GLU A 202 -32.11 8.47 -7.22
C GLU A 202 -33.11 7.32 -6.99
N MET A 203 -32.63 6.07 -7.10
CA MET A 203 -33.45 4.90 -6.86
C MET A 203 -33.92 4.79 -5.40
N ILE A 204 -33.05 5.09 -4.45
CA ILE A 204 -33.40 5.14 -3.02
C ILE A 204 -34.43 6.25 -2.77
N ALA A 205 -34.19 7.44 -3.31
CA ALA A 205 -35.09 8.58 -3.18
C ALA A 205 -36.49 8.28 -3.79
N ALA A 206 -36.55 7.60 -4.93
CA ALA A 206 -37.81 7.18 -5.56
C ALA A 206 -38.63 6.19 -4.71
N LEU A 207 -38.02 5.56 -3.71
CA LEU A 207 -38.68 4.68 -2.73
C LEU A 207 -39.15 5.45 -1.46
N GLY A 208 -39.07 6.79 -1.47
CA GLY A 208 -39.49 7.64 -0.36
C GLY A 208 -38.52 7.71 0.81
N VAL A 209 -37.25 7.36 0.60
CA VAL A 209 -36.18 7.38 1.59
C VAL A 209 -35.20 8.50 1.27
N ASN A 210 -34.86 9.31 2.27
CA ASN A 210 -33.88 10.37 2.09
C ASN A 210 -32.45 9.81 1.99
N VAL A 211 -31.59 10.49 1.23
CA VAL A 211 -30.18 10.10 1.03
C VAL A 211 -29.28 11.26 1.41
N ILE A 212 -28.27 10.97 2.23
CA ILE A 212 -27.17 11.89 2.55
C ILE A 212 -25.84 11.18 2.31
N SER A 213 -24.76 11.93 2.07
CA SER A 213 -23.42 11.40 1.90
C SER A 213 -22.60 11.43 3.21
N ASP A 214 -21.45 10.79 3.20
CA ASP A 214 -20.48 10.83 4.30
C ASP A 214 -19.86 12.22 4.52
N ASP A 215 -20.11 13.19 3.63
CA ASP A 215 -19.70 14.59 3.82
C ASP A 215 -20.30 15.22 5.10
N ILE A 216 -21.41 14.71 5.63
CA ILE A 216 -22.02 15.18 6.88
C ILE A 216 -21.05 15.15 8.08
N VAL A 217 -20.02 14.31 8.04
CA VAL A 217 -19.00 14.22 9.11
C VAL A 217 -17.69 14.90 8.77
N ARG A 218 -17.58 15.51 7.59
CA ARG A 218 -16.36 16.17 7.12
C ARG A 218 -16.02 17.36 8.00
N GLY A 219 -14.78 17.42 8.53
CA GLY A 219 -14.36 18.48 9.44
C GLY A 219 -15.07 18.53 10.81
N ASN A 220 -16.06 17.67 11.08
CA ASN A 220 -16.78 17.65 12.36
C ASN A 220 -15.96 16.95 13.45
N LEU A 221 -15.31 17.71 14.32
CA LEU A 221 -14.45 17.21 15.40
C LEU A 221 -15.22 16.60 16.58
N SER A 222 -16.53 16.82 16.69
CA SER A 222 -17.35 16.28 17.78
C SER A 222 -17.61 14.77 17.62
N VAL A 223 -17.51 14.25 16.40
CA VAL A 223 -17.70 12.83 16.11
C VAL A 223 -16.38 12.09 16.30
N GLY A 224 -16.37 11.11 17.20
CA GLY A 224 -15.24 10.19 17.35
C GLY A 224 -15.10 9.27 16.13
N ALA A 225 -13.89 8.89 15.79
CA ALA A 225 -13.67 7.89 14.76
C ALA A 225 -13.76 6.44 15.29
N GLY A 226 -14.38 6.25 16.44
CA GLY A 226 -14.50 4.94 17.09
C GLY A 226 -13.18 4.34 17.56
N ASP A 227 -13.25 3.27 18.31
CA ASP A 227 -12.09 2.45 18.65
C ASP A 227 -11.81 1.49 17.49
N THR A 228 -10.76 1.74 16.75
CA THR A 228 -10.29 0.86 15.66
C THR A 228 -8.84 0.48 15.90
N CYS A 229 -8.49 -0.77 15.59
CA CYS A 229 -7.09 -1.21 15.58
C CYS A 229 -6.37 -0.86 14.27
N LEU A 230 -7.06 -0.28 13.28
CA LEU A 230 -6.46 0.14 12.03
C LEU A 230 -5.64 1.42 12.20
N VAL A 231 -4.49 1.46 11.55
CA VAL A 231 -3.75 2.71 11.33
C VAL A 231 -4.56 3.58 10.37
N ARG A 232 -4.91 4.78 10.82
CA ARG A 232 -5.76 5.73 10.07
C ARG A 232 -4.94 6.55 9.07
N GLN A 233 -4.42 5.88 8.04
CA GLN A 233 -3.49 6.46 7.09
C GLN A 233 -4.13 7.07 5.85
N TRP A 234 -5.34 6.59 5.43
CA TRP A 234 -5.99 7.04 4.19
C TRP A 234 -7.15 7.99 4.48
N ALA A 235 -7.18 9.13 3.83
CA ALA A 235 -8.16 10.20 4.06
C ALA A 235 -9.61 9.71 3.93
N TYR A 236 -9.97 9.14 2.78
CA TYR A 236 -11.36 8.70 2.54
C TYR A 236 -11.75 7.51 3.43
N MET A 237 -10.80 6.61 3.74
CA MET A 237 -11.03 5.53 4.70
C MET A 237 -11.37 6.08 6.09
N ASN A 238 -10.60 7.06 6.55
CA ASN A 238 -10.82 7.70 7.84
C ASN A 238 -12.20 8.36 7.92
N ARG A 239 -12.63 9.03 6.83
CA ARG A 239 -13.96 9.63 6.72
C ARG A 239 -15.07 8.58 6.78
N LEU A 240 -14.93 7.45 6.06
CA LEU A 240 -15.92 6.37 6.08
C LEU A 240 -16.05 5.72 7.46
N ILE A 241 -14.96 5.49 8.18
CA ILE A 241 -15.00 4.96 9.56
C ILE A 241 -15.73 5.96 10.47
N LYS A 242 -15.40 7.25 10.35
CA LYS A 242 -16.03 8.33 11.11
C LYS A 242 -17.54 8.43 10.81
N ALA A 243 -17.92 8.31 9.53
CA ALA A 243 -19.32 8.28 9.11
C ALA A 243 -20.07 7.05 9.66
N GLY A 244 -19.39 5.88 9.69
CA GLY A 244 -19.90 4.67 10.34
C GLY A 244 -20.17 4.88 11.83
N GLN A 245 -19.22 5.46 12.56
CA GLN A 245 -19.37 5.76 13.98
C GLN A 245 -20.50 6.78 14.21
N TRP A 246 -20.51 7.86 13.44
CA TRP A 246 -21.59 8.86 13.51
C TRP A 246 -22.96 8.24 13.28
N CYS A 247 -23.10 7.42 12.24
CA CYS A 247 -24.37 6.76 11.92
C CYS A 247 -24.78 5.75 13.02
N ALA A 248 -23.82 5.05 13.62
CA ALA A 248 -24.07 4.12 14.70
C ALA A 248 -24.67 4.82 15.94
N GLU A 249 -24.25 6.03 16.22
CA GLU A 249 -24.73 6.88 17.33
C GLU A 249 -26.06 7.59 17.05
N GLN A 250 -26.51 7.64 15.79
CA GLN A 250 -27.81 8.25 15.45
C GLN A 250 -28.98 7.36 15.90
N PRO A 251 -30.19 7.91 16.07
CA PRO A 251 -31.41 7.12 16.20
C PRO A 251 -31.61 6.13 15.05
N PHE A 252 -32.56 5.20 15.20
CA PHE A 252 -32.80 4.14 14.21
C PHE A 252 -33.41 4.63 12.88
N ASP A 253 -33.63 5.92 12.72
CA ASP A 253 -34.08 6.56 11.47
C ASP A 253 -32.96 6.77 10.45
N VAL A 254 -31.69 6.58 10.84
CA VAL A 254 -30.51 6.72 9.96
C VAL A 254 -29.78 5.39 9.83
N HIS A 255 -29.55 4.95 8.59
CA HIS A 255 -28.91 3.67 8.27
C HIS A 255 -27.71 3.84 7.36
N TYR A 256 -26.66 3.06 7.63
CA TYR A 256 -25.38 3.09 6.90
C TYR A 256 -25.40 2.09 5.73
N VAL A 257 -25.17 2.60 4.53
CA VAL A 257 -24.99 1.80 3.31
C VAL A 257 -23.69 2.21 2.67
N GLN A 258 -22.75 1.29 2.53
CA GLN A 258 -21.45 1.56 1.92
C GLN A 258 -21.40 1.09 0.47
N MET A 259 -20.97 1.98 -0.41
CA MET A 259 -20.58 1.64 -1.78
C MET A 259 -19.10 1.26 -1.82
N THR A 260 -18.76 0.23 -2.58
CA THR A 260 -17.37 -0.19 -2.83
C THR A 260 -17.23 -0.78 -4.22
N SER A 261 -16.04 -0.67 -4.81
CA SER A 261 -15.70 -1.33 -6.08
C SER A 261 -14.89 -2.59 -5.82
N PHE A 262 -14.99 -3.59 -6.71
CA PHE A 262 -14.12 -4.75 -6.70
C PHE A 262 -12.64 -4.31 -6.75
N GLY A 263 -11.80 -4.97 -6.00
CA GLY A 263 -10.36 -4.64 -5.93
C GLY A 263 -10.02 -3.36 -5.15
N CYS A 264 -11.02 -2.68 -4.53
CA CYS A 264 -10.74 -1.51 -3.71
C CYS A 264 -9.92 -1.88 -2.46
N GLY A 265 -8.65 -1.49 -2.48
CA GLY A 265 -7.70 -1.84 -1.45
C GLY A 265 -8.03 -1.35 -0.05
N PRO A 266 -8.24 -0.05 0.14
CA PRO A 266 -8.58 0.47 1.46
C PRO A 266 -9.92 -0.07 1.98
N ASP A 267 -10.94 -0.24 1.12
CA ASP A 267 -12.25 -0.75 1.56
C ASP A 267 -12.19 -2.18 2.08
N SER A 268 -11.26 -3.00 1.58
CA SER A 268 -11.06 -4.36 2.08
C SER A 268 -10.70 -4.43 3.57
N PHE A 269 -10.16 -3.35 4.15
CA PHE A 269 -9.87 -3.24 5.58
C PHE A 269 -11.03 -2.65 6.37
N ILE A 270 -11.64 -1.57 5.86
CA ILE A 270 -12.62 -0.80 6.65
C ILE A 270 -14.00 -1.46 6.73
N GLN A 271 -14.39 -2.27 5.73
CA GLN A 271 -15.71 -2.91 5.74
C GLN A 271 -15.96 -3.75 7.00
N ASP A 272 -14.94 -4.42 7.50
CA ASP A 272 -15.05 -5.23 8.71
C ASP A 272 -15.06 -4.37 9.97
N GLU A 273 -14.32 -3.24 9.99
CA GLU A 273 -14.37 -2.26 11.09
C GLU A 273 -15.75 -1.66 11.23
N ILE A 274 -16.29 -1.16 10.13
CA ILE A 274 -17.61 -0.53 10.15
C ILE A 274 -18.69 -1.53 10.53
N ARG A 275 -18.59 -2.79 10.05
CA ARG A 275 -19.49 -3.87 10.46
C ARG A 275 -19.44 -4.11 11.98
N ILE A 276 -18.26 -4.08 12.59
CA ILE A 276 -18.08 -4.22 14.03
C ILE A 276 -18.68 -3.03 14.77
N ILE A 277 -18.45 -1.79 14.31
CA ILE A 277 -19.01 -0.58 14.88
C ILE A 277 -20.54 -0.65 14.85
N MET A 278 -21.13 -0.94 13.70
CA MET A 278 -22.58 -1.03 13.53
C MET A 278 -23.19 -2.12 14.41
N LYS A 279 -22.56 -3.30 14.46
CA LYS A 279 -23.02 -4.43 15.31
C LYS A 279 -23.00 -4.08 16.80
N LYS A 280 -21.99 -3.37 17.29
CA LYS A 280 -21.91 -2.92 18.70
C LYS A 280 -23.12 -2.02 19.09
N HIS A 281 -23.67 -1.29 18.12
CA HIS A 281 -24.83 -0.40 18.33
C HIS A 281 -26.16 -1.02 17.89
N GLY A 282 -26.17 -2.32 17.56
CA GLY A 282 -27.39 -3.02 17.15
C GLY A 282 -27.94 -2.59 15.79
N LYS A 283 -27.14 -1.96 14.95
CA LYS A 283 -27.52 -1.48 13.61
C LYS A 283 -27.04 -2.41 12.49
N PRO A 284 -27.82 -2.55 11.41
CA PRO A 284 -27.39 -3.31 10.24
C PRO A 284 -26.28 -2.57 9.48
N PHE A 285 -25.39 -3.36 8.86
CA PHE A 285 -24.38 -2.89 7.90
C PHE A 285 -24.69 -3.45 6.52
N THR A 286 -24.86 -2.57 5.54
CA THR A 286 -25.10 -2.98 4.15
C THR A 286 -23.95 -2.53 3.26
N LEU A 287 -23.34 -3.49 2.54
CA LEU A 287 -22.28 -3.26 1.56
C LEU A 287 -22.82 -3.50 0.15
N LEU A 288 -22.73 -2.50 -0.71
CA LEU A 288 -23.09 -2.59 -2.13
C LEU A 288 -21.82 -2.54 -2.97
N LYS A 289 -21.55 -3.63 -3.70
CA LYS A 289 -20.46 -3.67 -4.68
C LYS A 289 -20.94 -3.11 -6.01
N ILE A 290 -20.22 -2.15 -6.52
CA ILE A 290 -20.54 -1.37 -7.72
C ILE A 290 -19.36 -1.47 -8.67
N ASP A 291 -19.58 -2.12 -9.81
CA ASP A 291 -18.56 -2.37 -10.82
C ASP A 291 -19.14 -2.23 -12.23
N ASP A 292 -18.28 -2.24 -13.26
CA ASP A 292 -18.63 -2.14 -14.66
C ASP A 292 -19.58 -3.25 -15.13
N VAL A 293 -19.52 -4.44 -14.54
CA VAL A 293 -20.40 -5.59 -14.83
C VAL A 293 -21.53 -5.76 -13.83
N SER A 294 -21.82 -4.74 -13.01
CA SER A 294 -22.85 -4.83 -11.98
C SER A 294 -24.26 -4.98 -12.58
N ASN A 295 -25.02 -5.94 -12.05
CA ASN A 295 -26.42 -6.13 -12.42
C ASN A 295 -27.30 -5.14 -11.62
N ILE A 296 -27.77 -4.09 -12.30
CA ILE A 296 -28.63 -3.05 -11.72
C ILE A 296 -29.91 -3.66 -11.11
N GLY A 297 -30.47 -4.72 -11.68
CA GLY A 297 -31.63 -5.43 -11.14
C GLY A 297 -31.35 -6.03 -9.76
N SER A 298 -30.18 -6.63 -9.58
CA SER A 298 -29.76 -7.18 -8.28
C SER A 298 -29.57 -6.08 -7.24
N LEU A 299 -28.96 -4.95 -7.60
CA LEU A 299 -28.83 -3.79 -6.72
C LEU A 299 -30.19 -3.25 -6.28
N LYS A 300 -31.14 -3.10 -7.23
CA LYS A 300 -32.52 -2.67 -6.95
C LYS A 300 -33.23 -3.59 -5.95
N LEU A 301 -33.14 -4.90 -6.14
CA LEU A 301 -33.74 -5.87 -5.21
C LEU A 301 -33.15 -5.78 -3.82
N ARG A 302 -31.81 -5.68 -3.69
CA ARG A 302 -31.14 -5.55 -2.39
C ARG A 302 -31.54 -4.27 -1.66
N VAL A 303 -31.63 -3.14 -2.39
CA VAL A 303 -32.05 -1.87 -1.79
C VAL A 303 -33.52 -1.93 -1.35
N ARG A 304 -34.43 -2.48 -2.15
CA ARG A 304 -35.83 -2.64 -1.77
C ARG A 304 -35.97 -3.51 -0.53
N SER A 305 -35.34 -4.71 -0.51
CA SER A 305 -35.37 -5.59 0.64
C SER A 305 -34.82 -4.92 1.90
N LEU A 306 -33.76 -4.12 1.76
CA LEU A 306 -33.22 -3.35 2.87
C LEU A 306 -34.26 -2.35 3.40
N ILE A 307 -34.84 -1.52 2.53
CA ILE A 307 -35.81 -0.49 2.93
C ILE A 307 -37.05 -1.12 3.58
N GLU A 308 -37.57 -2.21 3.02
CA GLU A 308 -38.70 -2.95 3.63
C GLU A 308 -38.36 -3.48 5.00
N SER A 309 -37.22 -4.15 5.15
CA SER A 309 -36.75 -4.64 6.44
C SER A 309 -36.57 -3.53 7.49
N LEU A 310 -36.04 -2.38 7.10
CA LEU A 310 -35.88 -1.23 7.98
C LEU A 310 -37.23 -0.59 8.37
N SER A 311 -38.19 -0.58 7.45
CA SER A 311 -39.54 -0.07 7.69
C SER A 311 -40.33 -0.96 8.67
N GLU A 312 -40.21 -2.28 8.54
CA GLU A 312 -40.80 -3.24 9.46
C GLU A 312 -40.20 -3.13 10.88
N GLN A 313 -38.87 -3.03 10.97
CA GLN A 313 -38.18 -2.85 12.25
C GLN A 313 -38.63 -1.55 12.95
N LYS A 314 -38.79 -0.46 12.21
CA LYS A 314 -39.28 0.81 12.75
C LYS A 314 -40.70 0.69 13.31
N GLN A 315 -41.58 -0.08 12.70
CA GLN A 315 -42.93 -0.36 13.18
C GLN A 315 -42.96 -1.27 14.42
N GLY A 316 -41.98 -2.20 14.53
CA GLY A 316 -41.86 -3.19 15.63
C GLY A 316 -41.18 -2.65 16.89
N GLU A 317 -40.54 -1.48 16.86
CA GLU A 317 -39.81 -0.92 18.03
C GLU A 317 -40.71 -0.61 19.24
N GLY A 318 -42.04 -0.58 19.06
CA GLY A 318 -43.01 -0.46 20.18
C GLY A 318 -43.00 -1.65 21.15
N GLU A 319 -42.59 -2.84 20.73
CA GLU A 319 -42.67 -4.10 21.52
C GLU A 319 -41.32 -4.65 22.00
N HIS A 320 -40.19 -4.30 21.37
CA HIS A 320 -38.88 -4.95 21.63
C HIS A 320 -37.93 -4.18 22.55
N LYS A 321 -38.24 -3.00 23.05
CA LYS A 321 -37.37 -2.23 23.95
C LYS A 321 -37.00 -2.91 25.28
N LYS A 322 -37.66 -4.03 25.64
CA LYS A 322 -37.41 -4.78 26.91
C LYS A 322 -36.44 -5.96 26.82
N GLN A 323 -36.01 -6.38 25.64
CA GLN A 323 -35.15 -7.54 25.49
C GLN A 323 -33.68 -7.27 25.13
N SER A 324 -33.33 -6.10 24.63
CA SER A 324 -31.97 -5.82 24.16
C SER A 324 -30.99 -5.36 25.24
N GLU A 325 -31.46 -4.93 26.41
CA GLU A 325 -30.55 -4.51 27.52
C GLU A 325 -29.86 -5.66 28.26
N LYS A 326 -30.24 -6.92 28.01
CA LYS A 326 -29.71 -8.08 28.74
C LYS A 326 -28.64 -8.93 28.01
N SER A 327 -28.35 -8.65 26.74
CA SER A 327 -27.47 -9.56 25.97
C SER A 327 -26.10 -8.99 25.58
N ILE A 328 -25.75 -7.75 25.94
CA ILE A 328 -24.45 -7.15 25.61
C ILE A 328 -23.64 -6.88 26.88
N LYS A 329 -23.45 -7.92 27.69
CA LYS A 329 -22.32 -8.06 28.59
C LYS A 329 -21.56 -9.32 28.16
N ALA A 330 -20.91 -9.26 27.05
CA ALA A 330 -19.98 -10.30 26.66
C ALA A 330 -18.94 -9.75 25.71
N THR A 331 -17.73 -9.89 26.17
CA THR A 331 -16.47 -9.95 25.45
C THR A 331 -15.89 -8.64 24.93
N GLY A 332 -14.89 -8.23 25.64
CA GLY A 332 -13.79 -7.45 25.11
C GLY A 332 -13.86 -5.97 25.43
N GLU A 333 -13.61 -5.60 26.67
CA GLU A 333 -12.78 -4.43 26.90
C GLU A 333 -11.48 -4.69 26.14
N GLN A 334 -11.39 -4.15 24.91
CA GLN A 334 -10.09 -3.99 24.28
C GLN A 334 -9.31 -3.07 25.21
N GLN A 335 -8.35 -3.65 25.92
CA GLN A 335 -7.40 -2.86 26.69
C GLN A 335 -6.72 -1.90 25.72
N LYS A 336 -7.13 -0.63 25.77
CA LYS A 336 -6.32 0.49 25.33
C LYS A 336 -5.15 0.56 26.32
N GLY A 337 -4.10 -0.16 26.03
CA GLY A 337 -2.82 -0.02 26.67
C GLY A 337 -1.80 -0.30 25.59
N ALA A 338 -0.97 0.70 25.26
CA ALA A 338 0.32 0.39 24.67
C ALA A 338 0.88 -0.78 25.49
N TYR A 339 1.04 -1.93 24.90
CA TYR A 339 1.71 -3.05 25.54
C TYR A 339 3.15 -2.59 25.75
N LYS A 340 3.45 -2.07 26.93
CA LYS A 340 4.85 -1.96 27.35
C LYS A 340 5.40 -3.36 27.30
N LEU A 341 6.46 -3.58 26.53
CA LEU A 341 7.19 -4.84 26.51
C LEU A 341 7.34 -5.30 27.96
N PRO A 342 6.81 -6.45 28.32
CA PRO A 342 7.00 -6.94 29.68
C PRO A 342 8.52 -7.03 29.94
N PRO A 343 8.99 -6.74 31.14
CA PRO A 343 10.42 -6.79 31.47
C PRO A 343 11.02 -8.20 31.34
N VAL A 344 10.21 -9.20 30.97
CA VAL A 344 10.60 -10.60 30.77
C VAL A 344 11.00 -10.81 29.32
N LYS A 345 12.19 -11.35 29.11
CA LYS A 345 12.67 -11.79 27.78
C LYS A 345 11.75 -12.92 27.29
N ARG A 346 10.91 -12.61 26.28
CA ARG A 346 10.06 -13.58 25.60
C ARG A 346 10.74 -14.09 24.33
N HIS A 347 10.38 -15.30 23.93
CA HIS A 347 10.71 -15.83 22.62
C HIS A 347 9.89 -15.10 21.54
N ILE A 348 10.54 -14.54 20.51
CA ILE A 348 9.87 -13.70 19.51
C ILE A 348 9.77 -14.48 18.19
N LEU A 349 8.56 -14.64 17.67
CA LEU A 349 8.31 -15.24 16.37
C LEU A 349 8.22 -14.15 15.30
N ALA A 350 9.12 -14.23 14.30
CA ALA A 350 9.12 -13.37 13.12
C ALA A 350 8.58 -14.12 11.90
N PRO A 351 7.85 -13.46 10.98
CA PRO A 351 7.42 -14.10 9.75
C PRO A 351 8.62 -14.48 8.88
N TYR A 352 8.47 -15.55 8.09
CA TYR A 352 9.41 -15.87 7.02
C TYR A 352 9.45 -14.72 6.01
N PHE A 353 10.64 -14.35 5.59
CA PHE A 353 10.81 -13.27 4.63
C PHE A 353 11.53 -13.73 3.37
N THR A 354 12.76 -14.20 3.47
CA THR A 354 13.53 -14.78 2.35
C THR A 354 14.46 -15.88 2.83
N GLU A 355 14.81 -16.82 1.96
CA GLU A 355 15.79 -17.88 2.25
C GLU A 355 17.14 -17.32 2.70
N TYR A 356 17.53 -16.16 2.16
CA TYR A 356 18.85 -15.54 2.36
C TYR A 356 18.92 -14.62 3.57
N LEU A 357 17.77 -14.13 4.05
CA LEU A 357 17.70 -13.28 5.26
C LEU A 357 17.35 -14.10 6.50
N THR A 358 16.54 -15.13 6.37
CA THR A 358 16.10 -15.99 7.48
C THR A 358 17.27 -16.47 8.37
N PRO A 359 18.41 -16.96 7.84
CA PRO A 359 19.54 -17.37 8.67
C PRO A 359 20.30 -16.21 9.33
N VAL A 360 20.16 -14.99 8.80
CA VAL A 360 20.87 -13.78 9.27
C VAL A 360 20.14 -13.11 10.44
N VAL A 361 18.80 -13.14 10.45
CA VAL A 361 17.97 -12.42 11.42
C VAL A 361 18.17 -12.90 12.85
N PRO A 362 18.10 -14.20 13.19
CA PRO A 362 18.25 -14.65 14.57
C PRO A 362 19.59 -14.27 15.22
N PRO A 363 20.78 -14.51 14.60
CA PRO A 363 22.04 -14.11 15.20
C PRO A 363 22.17 -12.58 15.33
N LEU A 364 21.61 -11.81 14.39
CA LEU A 364 21.61 -10.36 14.46
C LEU A 364 20.75 -9.87 15.63
N CYS A 365 19.56 -10.43 15.84
CA CYS A 365 18.71 -10.11 16.97
C CYS A 365 19.32 -10.51 18.31
N ARG A 366 19.98 -11.67 18.37
CA ARG A 366 20.70 -12.10 19.60
C ARG A 366 21.83 -11.16 19.97
N LEU A 367 22.47 -10.52 19.00
CA LEU A 367 23.47 -9.49 19.27
C LEU A 367 22.89 -8.29 20.04
N PHE A 368 21.57 -8.03 19.87
CA PHE A 368 20.81 -7.01 20.61
C PHE A 368 20.18 -7.54 21.91
N GLY A 369 20.35 -8.81 22.20
CA GLY A 369 19.81 -9.46 23.40
C GLY A 369 18.37 -9.98 23.23
N TRP A 370 17.88 -10.11 21.98
CA TRP A 370 16.55 -10.65 21.67
C TRP A 370 16.65 -12.08 21.14
N ASP A 371 15.77 -12.94 21.63
CA ASP A 371 15.64 -14.31 21.17
C ASP A 371 14.53 -14.37 20.10
N VAL A 372 14.95 -14.36 18.85
CA VAL A 372 14.06 -14.35 17.67
C VAL A 372 14.19 -15.66 16.92
N GLU A 373 13.06 -16.28 16.63
CA GLU A 373 12.93 -17.38 15.67
C GLU A 373 12.16 -16.89 14.45
N VAL A 374 12.68 -17.15 13.25
CA VAL A 374 11.91 -16.94 12.01
C VAL A 374 11.08 -18.18 11.73
N MET A 375 9.76 -17.99 11.59
CA MET A 375 8.82 -19.07 11.29
C MET A 375 9.16 -19.75 9.96
N PRO A 376 8.75 -21.02 9.76
CA PRO A 376 8.84 -21.68 8.47
C PRO A 376 8.13 -20.90 7.37
N GLN A 377 8.51 -21.15 6.12
CA GLN A 377 7.83 -20.54 4.97
C GLN A 377 6.35 -20.98 4.92
N SER A 378 5.51 -20.08 4.38
CA SER A 378 4.07 -20.33 4.20
C SER A 378 3.80 -21.57 3.35
N ASP A 379 2.65 -22.20 3.59
CA ASP A 379 2.16 -23.36 2.85
C ASP A 379 0.63 -23.29 2.64
N ALA A 380 0.04 -24.37 2.14
CA ALA A 380 -1.39 -24.44 1.88
C ALA A 380 -2.24 -24.24 3.16
N GLU A 381 -1.79 -24.76 4.31
CA GLU A 381 -2.46 -24.57 5.59
C GLU A 381 -2.43 -23.10 6.02
N SER A 382 -1.33 -22.40 5.78
CA SER A 382 -1.22 -20.96 6.02
C SER A 382 -2.26 -20.19 5.21
N ALA A 383 -2.45 -20.54 3.93
CA ALA A 383 -3.46 -19.90 3.08
C ALA A 383 -4.88 -20.16 3.59
N GLU A 384 -5.21 -21.42 3.96
CA GLU A 384 -6.52 -21.80 4.48
C GLU A 384 -6.85 -21.10 5.80
N LEU A 385 -5.92 -21.08 6.74
CA LEU A 385 -6.10 -20.41 8.03
C LEU A 385 -6.22 -18.90 7.84
N GLY A 386 -5.41 -18.30 6.97
CA GLY A 386 -5.46 -16.87 6.70
C GLY A 386 -6.81 -16.42 6.14
N LEU A 387 -7.39 -17.17 5.20
CA LEU A 387 -8.71 -16.87 4.61
C LEU A 387 -9.87 -16.90 5.61
N LYS A 388 -9.71 -17.54 6.77
CA LYS A 388 -10.73 -17.53 7.83
C LYS A 388 -10.80 -16.19 8.57
N TYR A 389 -9.70 -15.41 8.59
CA TYR A 389 -9.57 -14.21 9.42
C TYR A 389 -9.25 -12.95 8.61
N ALA A 390 -8.67 -13.09 7.43
CA ALA A 390 -8.50 -12.02 6.46
C ALA A 390 -9.51 -12.23 5.33
N ASN A 391 -10.32 -11.20 5.02
CA ASN A 391 -11.26 -11.32 3.91
C ASN A 391 -10.52 -11.48 2.57
N ASN A 392 -11.17 -12.07 1.58
CA ASN A 392 -10.57 -12.42 0.28
C ASN A 392 -10.26 -11.20 -0.63
N GLU A 393 -10.56 -9.99 -0.19
CA GLU A 393 -10.27 -8.74 -0.94
C GLU A 393 -8.97 -8.08 -0.49
N VAL A 394 -8.38 -8.53 0.65
CA VAL A 394 -7.04 -8.08 1.02
C VAL A 394 -5.99 -8.67 0.08
N CYS A 395 -4.79 -8.10 0.06
CA CYS A 395 -3.72 -8.66 -0.75
C CYS A 395 -3.27 -10.05 -0.24
N TYR A 396 -2.91 -10.92 -1.17
CA TYR A 396 -2.54 -12.31 -0.89
C TYR A 396 -1.44 -12.46 0.19
N PRO A 397 -0.38 -11.61 0.24
CA PRO A 397 0.60 -11.65 1.32
C PRO A 397 -0.01 -11.52 2.73
N ALA A 398 -1.00 -10.63 2.90
CA ALA A 398 -1.68 -10.47 4.19
C ALA A 398 -2.37 -11.77 4.64
N THR A 399 -3.02 -12.47 3.70
CA THR A 399 -3.66 -13.76 3.97
C THR A 399 -2.64 -14.78 4.46
N LEU A 400 -1.51 -14.93 3.77
CA LEU A 400 -0.48 -15.90 4.14
C LEU A 400 0.13 -15.58 5.51
N ILE A 401 0.52 -14.34 5.76
CA ILE A 401 1.15 -13.92 7.02
C ILE A 401 0.20 -14.11 8.21
N VAL A 402 -1.09 -13.73 8.06
CA VAL A 402 -2.10 -13.97 9.11
C VAL A 402 -2.22 -15.48 9.41
N GLY A 403 -2.26 -16.29 8.36
CA GLY A 403 -2.30 -17.75 8.50
C GLY A 403 -1.07 -18.33 9.18
N ASP A 404 0.12 -17.86 8.84
CA ASP A 404 1.39 -18.29 9.44
C ASP A 404 1.39 -18.09 10.96
N PHE A 405 0.98 -16.91 11.44
CA PHE A 405 0.92 -16.62 12.87
C PHE A 405 -0.13 -17.47 13.59
N VAL A 406 -1.32 -17.62 13.02
CA VAL A 406 -2.38 -18.48 13.60
C VAL A 406 -1.92 -19.93 13.64
N LYS A 407 -1.30 -20.44 12.58
CA LYS A 407 -0.73 -21.78 12.49
C LYS A 407 0.34 -22.01 13.55
N ALA A 408 1.29 -21.07 13.68
CA ALA A 408 2.36 -21.17 14.66
C ALA A 408 1.83 -21.27 16.10
N LEU A 409 0.90 -20.38 16.48
CA LEU A 409 0.31 -20.39 17.82
C LEU A 409 -0.53 -21.64 18.11
N LYS A 410 -1.21 -22.19 17.09
CA LYS A 410 -1.99 -23.44 17.22
C LYS A 410 -1.17 -24.72 17.20
N SER A 411 0.08 -24.67 16.78
CA SER A 411 0.94 -25.85 16.62
C SER A 411 1.24 -26.61 17.91
N GLY A 412 1.04 -25.98 19.07
CA GLY A 412 1.46 -26.50 20.36
C GLY A 412 2.99 -26.51 20.58
N ARG A 413 3.76 -26.01 19.64
CA ARG A 413 5.24 -25.97 19.69
C ARG A 413 5.76 -24.90 20.64
N TYR A 414 5.00 -23.82 20.83
CA TYR A 414 5.42 -22.63 21.57
C TYR A 414 4.65 -22.49 22.89
N ASP A 415 5.36 -22.07 23.93
CA ASP A 415 4.75 -21.69 25.20
C ASP A 415 4.07 -20.31 25.03
N ILE A 416 2.73 -20.32 24.99
CA ILE A 416 1.91 -19.14 24.72
C ILE A 416 2.13 -18.02 25.75
N ASP A 417 2.47 -18.35 26.98
CA ASP A 417 2.73 -17.36 28.03
C ASP A 417 4.10 -16.68 27.88
N ASN A 418 5.03 -17.31 27.15
CA ASN A 418 6.40 -16.83 26.93
C ASN A 418 6.72 -16.44 25.49
N VAL A 419 5.75 -16.46 24.59
CA VAL A 419 5.92 -16.08 23.19
C VAL A 419 5.43 -14.67 22.94
N SER A 420 6.08 -13.97 21.99
CA SER A 420 5.62 -12.71 21.38
C SER A 420 5.74 -12.81 19.87
N LEU A 421 4.94 -12.06 19.15
CA LEU A 421 5.00 -11.97 17.70
C LEU A 421 5.67 -10.67 17.31
N VAL A 422 6.35 -10.65 16.17
CA VAL A 422 6.88 -9.39 15.60
C VAL A 422 6.44 -9.28 14.13
N MET A 423 6.02 -8.07 13.75
CA MET A 423 5.67 -7.76 12.38
C MET A 423 6.22 -6.40 11.97
N SER A 424 6.75 -6.31 10.75
CA SER A 424 7.14 -5.03 10.17
C SER A 424 5.91 -4.26 9.69
N GLN A 425 5.96 -2.95 9.87
CA GLN A 425 4.98 -2.00 9.38
C GLN A 425 5.65 -1.09 8.34
N THR A 426 5.09 -1.02 7.14
CA THR A 426 5.73 -0.28 6.04
C THR A 426 5.49 1.22 6.08
N GLY A 427 4.40 1.67 6.71
CA GLY A 427 3.98 3.07 6.63
C GLY A 427 3.46 3.46 5.25
N GLY A 428 3.10 4.74 5.07
CA GLY A 428 2.68 5.30 3.79
C GLY A 428 1.36 4.74 3.26
N GLN A 429 1.24 4.71 1.94
CA GLN A 429 0.00 4.35 1.23
C GLN A 429 -0.21 2.83 1.09
N CYS A 430 0.77 1.99 1.45
CA CYS A 430 0.70 0.54 1.29
C CYS A 430 -0.25 -0.10 2.32
N ARG A 431 -0.94 -1.17 1.90
CA ARG A 431 -1.81 -1.98 2.78
C ARG A 431 -1.05 -2.66 3.91
N ALA A 432 0.23 -2.97 3.71
CA ALA A 432 1.06 -3.65 4.71
C ALA A 432 1.19 -2.88 6.03
N THR A 433 0.91 -1.59 6.03
CA THR A 433 0.77 -0.77 7.23
C THR A 433 -0.30 -1.31 8.19
N ASN A 434 -1.34 -1.97 7.68
CA ASN A 434 -2.46 -2.50 8.45
C ASN A 434 -2.44 -4.03 8.64
N TYR A 435 -1.36 -4.73 8.29
CA TYR A 435 -1.26 -6.19 8.54
C TYR A 435 -1.31 -6.52 10.04
N THR A 436 -0.71 -5.69 10.88
CA THR A 436 -0.73 -5.85 12.34
C THR A 436 -2.15 -5.89 12.90
N ALA A 437 -3.05 -5.06 12.38
CA ALA A 437 -4.46 -5.08 12.76
C ALA A 437 -5.17 -6.38 12.39
N LEU A 438 -4.89 -6.94 11.20
CA LEU A 438 -5.45 -8.23 10.78
C LEU A 438 -4.91 -9.38 11.64
N ILE A 439 -3.59 -9.38 11.91
CA ILE A 439 -2.94 -10.37 12.78
C ILE A 439 -3.57 -10.32 14.18
N ARG A 440 -3.68 -9.12 14.77
CA ARG A 440 -4.28 -8.93 16.10
C ARG A 440 -5.69 -9.55 16.17
N ARG A 441 -6.55 -9.22 15.22
CA ARG A 441 -7.90 -9.80 15.14
C ARG A 441 -7.90 -11.32 15.02
N ALA A 442 -7.00 -11.86 14.20
CA ALA A 442 -6.91 -13.29 13.98
C ALA A 442 -6.48 -14.03 15.24
N ILE A 443 -5.47 -13.53 15.96
CA ILE A 443 -4.98 -14.15 17.20
C ILE A 443 -6.01 -13.99 18.32
N ASP A 444 -6.70 -12.86 18.44
CA ASP A 444 -7.77 -12.64 19.41
C ASP A 444 -8.95 -13.59 19.18
N ALA A 445 -9.38 -13.77 17.93
CA ALA A 445 -10.44 -14.69 17.55
C ALA A 445 -10.10 -16.17 17.85
N ASN A 446 -8.82 -16.50 18.03
CA ASN A 446 -8.34 -17.83 18.37
C ASN A 446 -8.01 -18.01 19.87
N GLY A 447 -8.32 -17.01 20.71
CA GLY A 447 -8.10 -17.09 22.16
C GLY A 447 -6.66 -16.72 22.60
N PHE A 448 -5.86 -16.12 21.71
CA PHE A 448 -4.47 -15.72 21.99
C PHE A 448 -4.32 -14.22 22.27
N SER A 449 -5.33 -13.58 22.84
CA SER A 449 -5.34 -12.13 23.12
C SER A 449 -4.19 -11.66 24.02
N ASN A 450 -3.66 -12.56 24.86
CA ASN A 450 -2.54 -12.27 25.76
C ASN A 450 -1.16 -12.30 25.08
N VAL A 451 -1.08 -12.78 23.83
CA VAL A 451 0.18 -12.83 23.07
C VAL A 451 0.52 -11.43 22.55
N PRO A 452 1.65 -10.83 22.96
CA PRO A 452 2.05 -9.52 22.47
C PRO A 452 2.39 -9.55 20.97
N LEU A 453 1.99 -8.50 20.25
CA LEU A 453 2.39 -8.26 18.87
C LEU A 453 3.24 -7.00 18.82
N ILE A 454 4.54 -7.18 18.57
CA ILE A 454 5.53 -6.12 18.46
C ILE A 454 5.53 -5.60 17.03
N THR A 455 5.53 -4.29 16.87
CA THR A 455 5.58 -3.64 15.56
C THR A 455 6.96 -3.01 15.34
N ILE A 456 7.58 -3.30 14.20
CA ILE A 456 8.82 -2.67 13.77
C ILE A 456 8.55 -1.79 12.57
N GLY A 457 8.76 -0.52 12.71
CA GLY A 457 8.73 0.39 11.60
C GLY A 457 9.95 0.22 10.65
N VAL A 458 9.74 0.14 9.33
CA VAL A 458 10.77 -0.20 8.33
C VAL A 458 11.18 0.95 7.43
N ALA A 459 10.43 2.07 7.35
CA ALA A 459 10.69 3.17 6.44
C ALA A 459 10.85 4.55 7.13
N THR A 460 11.56 5.49 6.52
CA THR A 460 11.76 6.85 7.06
C THR A 460 10.50 7.72 7.04
N GLN A 461 9.47 7.30 6.35
CA GLN A 461 8.12 7.90 6.44
C GLN A 461 7.52 7.73 7.85
N MET A 462 8.17 6.97 8.67
CA MET A 462 7.75 6.35 9.91
C MET A 462 7.58 7.25 11.11
N GLY A 463 8.16 8.41 11.15
CA GLY A 463 8.13 9.25 12.36
C GLY A 463 6.74 9.80 12.70
N GLU A 464 5.76 9.65 11.83
CA GLU A 464 4.44 10.24 11.95
C GLU A 464 3.28 9.24 11.85
N ASP A 465 3.54 8.02 11.33
CA ASP A 465 2.48 7.08 10.93
C ASP A 465 2.26 5.90 11.89
N TYR A 466 2.97 5.87 13.01
CA TYR A 466 2.83 4.81 14.01
C TYR A 466 2.14 5.32 15.26
N GLY A 467 1.19 4.53 15.76
CA GLY A 467 0.71 4.69 17.12
C GLY A 467 1.88 4.53 18.11
N GLU A 468 1.71 4.97 19.35
CA GLU A 468 2.68 4.78 20.46
C GLU A 468 2.87 3.28 20.79
N GLU A 469 3.35 2.49 19.82
CA GLU A 469 3.55 1.07 19.97
C GLU A 469 5.03 0.75 20.18
N ASP A 470 5.27 -0.28 20.96
CA ASP A 470 6.56 -0.74 21.48
C ASP A 470 7.61 -0.88 20.37
N ASN A 471 8.47 0.11 20.23
CA ASN A 471 9.64 0.05 19.38
C ASN A 471 10.75 -0.72 20.11
N LEU A 472 11.31 -1.70 19.44
CA LEU A 472 12.54 -2.34 19.87
C LEU A 472 13.69 -1.32 19.85
N ASP A 473 14.29 -1.08 21.00
CA ASP A 473 15.41 -0.12 21.11
C ASP A 473 16.68 -0.73 20.50
N VAL A 474 17.03 -0.28 19.29
CA VAL A 474 18.22 -0.70 18.56
C VAL A 474 19.25 0.42 18.62
N PRO A 475 20.46 0.19 19.11
CA PRO A 475 21.53 1.19 19.09
C PRO A 475 22.11 1.36 17.68
N TRP A 476 21.29 1.88 16.75
CA TRP A 476 21.52 1.96 15.31
C TRP A 476 22.91 2.47 14.94
N LEU A 477 23.38 3.54 15.58
CA LEU A 477 24.66 4.16 15.23
C LEU A 477 25.86 3.23 15.44
N LYS A 478 25.85 2.44 16.54
CA LYS A 478 26.94 1.50 16.85
C LYS A 478 26.85 0.22 16.02
N MET A 479 25.64 -0.19 15.65
CA MET A 479 25.36 -1.48 15.02
C MET A 479 25.12 -1.38 13.51
N ALA A 480 24.97 -0.18 12.94
CA ALA A 480 24.78 0.01 11.51
C ALA A 480 25.82 -0.73 10.63
N PRO A 481 27.12 -0.81 10.98
CA PRO A 481 28.07 -1.56 10.18
C PRO A 481 27.77 -3.06 10.06
N ILE A 482 27.43 -3.71 11.18
CA ILE A 482 27.12 -5.15 11.16
C ILE A 482 25.77 -5.41 10.49
N ILE A 483 24.76 -4.59 10.81
CA ILE A 483 23.42 -4.70 10.19
C ILE A 483 23.52 -4.61 8.67
N ALA A 484 24.12 -3.52 8.15
CA ALA A 484 24.28 -3.32 6.72
C ALA A 484 25.10 -4.42 6.05
N THR A 485 26.19 -4.89 6.69
CA THR A 485 27.02 -5.97 6.14
C THR A 485 26.26 -7.28 6.09
N SER A 486 25.49 -7.61 7.11
CA SER A 486 24.72 -8.85 7.21
C SER A 486 23.57 -8.90 6.22
N LEU A 487 22.85 -7.80 6.03
CA LEU A 487 21.76 -7.72 5.02
C LEU A 487 22.31 -7.84 3.60
N LEU A 488 23.39 -7.12 3.28
CA LEU A 488 24.05 -7.19 1.98
C LEU A 488 24.63 -8.58 1.70
N TYR A 489 25.11 -9.29 2.73
CA TYR A 489 25.65 -10.64 2.61
C TYR A 489 24.63 -11.61 2.02
N GLY A 490 23.40 -11.61 2.51
CA GLY A 490 22.33 -12.46 1.99
C GLY A 490 22.10 -12.25 0.49
N ASP A 491 22.05 -10.99 0.04
CA ASP A 491 21.89 -10.65 -1.39
C ASP A 491 23.11 -11.13 -2.22
N VAL A 492 24.34 -11.05 -1.68
CA VAL A 492 25.55 -11.53 -2.37
C VAL A 492 25.50 -13.05 -2.56
N ILE A 493 25.17 -13.81 -1.51
CA ILE A 493 25.05 -15.28 -1.60
C ILE A 493 23.94 -15.68 -2.57
N SER A 494 22.80 -14.97 -2.56
CA SER A 494 21.72 -15.19 -3.52
C SER A 494 22.20 -15.03 -4.97
N LYS A 495 22.93 -13.97 -5.27
CA LYS A 495 23.49 -13.73 -6.62
C LYS A 495 24.46 -14.85 -7.05
N MET A 496 25.35 -15.28 -6.16
CA MET A 496 26.31 -16.35 -6.46
C MET A 496 25.60 -17.68 -6.70
N TYR A 497 24.67 -18.05 -5.81
CA TYR A 497 23.92 -19.29 -5.93
C TYR A 497 23.15 -19.37 -7.26
N HIS A 498 22.35 -18.34 -7.59
CA HIS A 498 21.55 -18.35 -8.82
C HIS A 498 22.40 -18.28 -10.08
N GLY A 499 23.53 -17.59 -10.05
CA GLY A 499 24.51 -17.60 -11.14
C GLY A 499 25.16 -18.96 -11.38
N ALA A 500 25.39 -19.73 -10.30
CA ALA A 500 26.07 -21.02 -10.36
C ALA A 500 25.12 -22.18 -10.67
N VAL A 501 23.94 -22.24 -10.04
CA VAL A 501 23.06 -23.43 -10.03
C VAL A 501 22.66 -23.88 -11.44
N SER A 502 22.40 -22.95 -12.36
CA SER A 502 22.06 -23.27 -13.76
C SER A 502 23.26 -23.73 -14.62
N ARG A 503 24.48 -23.54 -14.11
CA ARG A 503 25.74 -23.81 -14.81
C ARG A 503 26.60 -24.87 -14.11
N LEU A 504 25.99 -25.72 -13.28
CA LEU A 504 26.71 -26.73 -12.52
C LEU A 504 27.45 -27.71 -13.43
N LYS A 505 28.69 -28.02 -13.09
CA LYS A 505 29.47 -29.14 -13.68
C LYS A 505 28.74 -30.46 -13.45
N ALA A 506 28.96 -31.42 -14.35
CA ALA A 506 28.29 -32.72 -14.28
C ALA A 506 28.54 -33.44 -12.94
N GLU A 507 29.77 -33.40 -12.43
CA GLU A 507 30.16 -33.97 -11.15
C GLU A 507 29.59 -33.26 -9.92
N ALA A 508 29.14 -32.01 -10.08
CA ALA A 508 28.49 -31.23 -9.01
C ALA A 508 26.99 -31.51 -8.89
N ARG A 509 26.43 -32.33 -9.80
CA ARG A 509 25.01 -32.72 -9.79
C ARG A 509 24.83 -34.07 -9.11
N ARG A 510 23.83 -34.21 -8.28
CA ARG A 510 23.45 -35.51 -7.73
C ARG A 510 22.50 -36.23 -8.70
N PRO A 511 22.74 -37.54 -9.02
CA PRO A 511 21.91 -38.28 -9.97
C PRO A 511 20.46 -38.45 -9.53
N GLU A 512 20.22 -38.47 -8.23
CA GLU A 512 18.95 -38.90 -7.60
C GLU A 512 18.03 -37.71 -7.29
N ASP A 513 18.53 -36.47 -7.25
CA ASP A 513 17.80 -35.28 -6.86
C ASP A 513 18.19 -34.10 -7.76
N LYS A 514 17.19 -33.56 -8.47
CA LYS A 514 17.38 -32.44 -9.40
C LYS A 514 17.92 -31.17 -8.71
N PHE A 515 17.71 -31.04 -7.42
CA PHE A 515 18.04 -29.84 -6.64
C PHE A 515 19.10 -30.05 -5.56
N ALA A 516 19.33 -31.28 -5.09
CA ALA A 516 20.37 -31.58 -4.12
C ALA A 516 21.75 -31.64 -4.81
N ASN A 517 22.25 -30.47 -5.12
CA ASN A 517 23.51 -30.26 -5.82
C ASN A 517 24.52 -29.52 -4.92
N GLN A 518 25.76 -29.43 -5.37
CA GLN A 518 26.81 -28.76 -4.61
C GLN A 518 26.54 -27.27 -4.41
N ALA A 519 25.83 -26.58 -5.33
CA ALA A 519 25.50 -25.19 -5.16
C ALA A 519 24.55 -24.99 -3.97
N GLU A 520 23.59 -25.92 -3.77
CA GLU A 520 22.69 -25.92 -2.61
C GLU A 520 23.45 -26.10 -1.30
N GLN A 521 24.40 -27.04 -1.27
CA GLN A 521 25.26 -27.28 -0.11
C GLN A 521 26.13 -26.07 0.23
N LEU A 522 26.68 -25.40 -0.79
CA LEU A 522 27.46 -24.17 -0.59
C LEU A 522 26.59 -23.05 -0.08
N ARG A 523 25.37 -22.89 -0.61
CA ARG A 523 24.39 -21.90 -0.14
C ARG A 523 24.11 -22.09 1.36
N GLU A 524 23.72 -23.29 1.76
CA GLU A 524 23.44 -23.63 3.15
C GLU A 524 24.64 -23.43 4.05
N HIS A 525 25.82 -23.86 3.61
CA HIS A 525 27.06 -23.68 4.35
C HIS A 525 27.35 -22.22 4.65
N TYR A 526 27.34 -21.34 3.63
CA TYR A 526 27.69 -19.93 3.80
C TYR A 526 26.62 -19.17 4.55
N LEU A 527 25.32 -19.49 4.36
CA LEU A 527 24.23 -18.89 5.12
C LEU A 527 24.27 -19.29 6.60
N THR A 528 24.78 -20.47 6.93
CA THR A 528 24.97 -20.91 8.32
C THR A 528 26.23 -20.29 8.94
N ALA A 529 27.33 -20.28 8.20
CA ALA A 529 28.62 -19.81 8.68
C ALA A 529 28.65 -18.34 9.09
N VAL A 530 27.78 -17.52 8.50
CA VAL A 530 27.71 -16.08 8.82
C VAL A 530 27.21 -15.78 10.24
N ALA A 531 26.54 -16.73 10.90
CA ALA A 531 25.96 -16.53 12.22
C ALA A 531 27.02 -16.16 13.27
N GLU A 532 28.18 -16.83 13.27
CA GLU A 532 29.23 -16.59 14.25
C GLU A 532 29.93 -15.23 14.11
N PRO A 533 30.36 -14.79 12.92
CA PRO A 533 30.82 -13.42 12.69
C PRO A 533 29.82 -12.33 13.12
N ILE A 534 28.52 -12.56 12.90
CA ILE A 534 27.46 -11.64 13.34
C ILE A 534 27.45 -11.56 14.87
N LEU A 535 27.38 -12.67 15.58
CA LEU A 535 27.35 -12.74 17.04
C LEU A 535 28.58 -12.11 17.69
N ARG A 536 29.74 -12.18 17.04
CA ARG A 536 30.98 -11.54 17.48
C ARG A 536 31.10 -10.07 17.04
N ASN A 537 30.11 -9.52 16.31
CA ASN A 537 30.13 -8.18 15.75
C ASN A 537 31.39 -7.90 14.89
N LYS A 538 31.69 -8.82 13.96
CA LYS A 538 32.88 -8.80 13.11
C LYS A 538 32.55 -8.68 11.62
N PRO A 539 32.20 -7.46 11.13
CA PRO A 539 31.88 -7.27 9.70
C PRO A 539 33.02 -7.66 8.74
N SER A 540 34.29 -7.63 9.20
CA SER A 540 35.44 -8.05 8.38
C SER A 540 35.41 -9.54 8.07
N GLU A 541 35.04 -10.38 9.03
CA GLU A 541 34.99 -11.82 8.85
C GLU A 541 33.85 -12.20 7.86
N ILE A 542 32.76 -11.44 7.83
CA ILE A 542 31.70 -11.60 6.81
C ILE A 542 32.25 -11.31 5.40
N MET A 543 33.15 -10.32 5.26
CA MET A 543 33.81 -10.03 3.98
C MET A 543 34.73 -11.16 3.53
N ASP A 544 35.40 -11.84 4.46
CA ASP A 544 36.26 -12.99 4.15
C ASP A 544 35.38 -14.15 3.66
N LEU A 545 34.22 -14.43 4.29
CA LEU A 545 33.26 -15.43 3.82
C LEU A 545 32.78 -15.16 2.39
N ILE A 546 32.55 -13.89 2.01
CA ILE A 546 32.18 -13.54 0.61
C ILE A 546 33.26 -13.95 -0.36
N SER A 547 34.52 -13.70 -0.02
CA SER A 547 35.65 -14.04 -0.86
C SER A 547 35.82 -15.56 -1.03
N GLU A 548 35.61 -16.32 0.04
CA GLU A 548 35.65 -17.78 0.04
C GLU A 548 34.49 -18.37 -0.77
N ALA A 549 33.26 -17.86 -0.53
CA ALA A 549 32.07 -18.27 -1.27
C ALA A 549 32.23 -18.04 -2.79
N ALA A 550 32.75 -16.88 -3.18
CA ALA A 550 32.97 -16.57 -4.60
C ALA A 550 33.87 -17.61 -5.30
N LEU A 551 34.96 -18.00 -4.65
CA LEU A 551 35.86 -19.03 -5.18
C LEU A 551 35.22 -20.42 -5.19
N ALA A 552 34.44 -20.75 -4.14
CA ALA A 552 33.76 -22.03 -4.03
C ALA A 552 32.68 -22.20 -5.10
N PHE A 553 31.84 -21.18 -5.32
CA PHE A 553 30.83 -21.19 -6.39
C PHE A 553 31.48 -21.22 -7.79
N ASP A 554 32.58 -20.48 -8.00
CA ASP A 554 33.28 -20.49 -9.29
C ASP A 554 33.84 -21.88 -9.62
N ALA A 555 34.37 -22.58 -8.61
CA ALA A 555 34.98 -23.92 -8.79
C ALA A 555 34.00 -24.99 -9.30
N ILE A 556 32.69 -24.88 -8.91
CA ILE A 556 31.65 -25.85 -9.32
C ILE A 556 30.91 -25.45 -10.58
N THR A 557 31.23 -24.32 -11.18
CA THR A 557 30.46 -23.70 -12.27
C THR A 557 31.17 -23.94 -13.61
N ASP A 558 30.42 -24.40 -14.62
CA ASP A 558 30.93 -24.52 -16.00
C ASP A 558 31.02 -23.13 -16.66
N ASP A 559 31.97 -22.99 -17.56
CA ASP A 559 32.06 -21.81 -18.42
C ASP A 559 31.03 -21.93 -19.56
N LYS A 560 29.84 -21.45 -19.29
CA LYS A 560 28.67 -21.56 -20.19
C LYS A 560 27.79 -20.32 -20.14
N GLU A 561 27.63 -19.71 -21.29
CA GLU A 561 26.61 -18.65 -21.46
C GLU A 561 25.23 -19.27 -21.58
N ILE A 562 24.29 -18.76 -20.78
CA ILE A 562 22.89 -19.17 -20.82
C ILE A 562 22.00 -17.91 -20.73
N PRO A 563 20.81 -17.91 -21.37
CA PRO A 563 19.90 -16.77 -21.26
C PRO A 563 19.46 -16.56 -19.81
N ALA A 564 19.36 -15.30 -19.42
CA ALA A 564 18.97 -14.89 -18.08
C ALA A 564 17.52 -14.37 -18.04
N VAL A 565 16.84 -14.66 -16.92
CA VAL A 565 15.51 -14.15 -16.58
C VAL A 565 15.58 -13.47 -15.22
N GLY A 566 15.28 -12.18 -15.18
CA GLY A 566 15.18 -11.41 -13.96
C GLY A 566 13.83 -11.64 -13.26
N ILE A 567 13.82 -11.60 -11.92
CA ILE A 567 12.60 -11.64 -11.12
C ILE A 567 12.47 -10.32 -10.35
N VAL A 568 11.38 -9.61 -10.58
CA VAL A 568 10.99 -8.40 -9.86
C VAL A 568 9.54 -8.51 -9.37
N GLY A 569 9.04 -7.53 -8.66
CA GLY A 569 7.63 -7.51 -8.26
C GLY A 569 7.44 -7.20 -6.78
N GLU A 570 6.26 -7.52 -6.25
CA GLU A 570 5.87 -7.26 -4.87
C GLU A 570 6.78 -8.00 -3.89
N ILE A 571 7.18 -7.29 -2.83
CA ILE A 571 8.26 -7.69 -1.94
C ILE A 571 8.06 -9.07 -1.28
N PHE A 572 6.84 -9.40 -0.83
CA PHE A 572 6.59 -10.71 -0.23
C PHE A 572 6.56 -11.80 -1.32
N LEU A 573 5.86 -11.52 -2.42
CA LEU A 573 5.65 -12.50 -3.48
C LEU A 573 6.98 -12.91 -4.15
N LYS A 574 7.84 -11.93 -4.47
CA LYS A 574 9.12 -12.23 -5.15
C LYS A 574 10.11 -13.04 -4.30
N PHE A 575 9.95 -13.03 -2.95
CA PHE A 575 10.82 -13.74 -2.02
C PHE A 575 10.21 -15.02 -1.43
N SER A 576 8.90 -15.27 -1.60
CA SER A 576 8.24 -16.46 -1.07
C SER A 576 8.09 -17.54 -2.14
N PRO A 577 8.89 -18.64 -2.09
CA PRO A 577 8.80 -19.72 -3.07
C PRO A 577 7.40 -20.33 -3.19
N PHE A 578 6.69 -20.50 -2.08
CA PHE A 578 5.32 -20.97 -2.08
C PHE A 578 4.38 -19.98 -2.80
N ALA A 579 4.47 -18.69 -2.45
CA ALA A 579 3.56 -17.69 -2.99
C ALA A 579 3.70 -17.49 -4.52
N HIS A 580 4.92 -17.60 -5.06
CA HIS A 580 5.17 -17.55 -6.50
C HIS A 580 5.27 -18.94 -7.16
N GLN A 581 4.80 -19.99 -6.49
CA GLN A 581 4.74 -21.35 -7.02
C GLN A 581 6.10 -21.88 -7.54
N PHE A 582 7.17 -21.62 -6.80
CA PHE A 582 8.53 -22.08 -7.12
C PHE A 582 9.04 -21.62 -8.50
N LEU A 583 8.67 -20.40 -8.92
CA LEU A 583 9.01 -19.88 -10.25
C LEU A 583 10.51 -19.88 -10.52
N ALA A 584 11.34 -19.48 -9.58
CA ALA A 584 12.82 -19.49 -9.74
C ALA A 584 13.34 -20.89 -10.08
N GLN A 585 12.87 -21.92 -9.38
CA GLN A 585 13.24 -23.31 -9.67
C GLN A 585 12.78 -23.75 -11.07
N ARG A 586 11.55 -23.40 -11.46
CA ARG A 586 11.02 -23.73 -12.80
C ARG A 586 11.82 -23.08 -13.92
N ILE A 587 12.30 -21.85 -13.72
CA ILE A 587 13.17 -21.15 -14.68
C ILE A 587 14.52 -21.90 -14.80
N ILE A 588 15.13 -22.28 -13.67
CA ILE A 588 16.38 -23.03 -13.64
C ILE A 588 16.22 -24.41 -14.31
N GLU A 589 15.10 -25.13 -14.03
CA GLU A 589 14.80 -26.43 -14.67
C GLU A 589 14.68 -26.34 -16.19
N LYS A 590 14.27 -25.20 -16.71
CA LYS A 590 14.20 -24.91 -18.13
C LYS A 590 15.55 -24.55 -18.77
N GLY A 591 16.62 -24.47 -17.97
CA GLY A 591 17.95 -24.15 -18.44
C GLY A 591 18.29 -22.68 -18.57
N PHE A 592 17.53 -21.82 -17.86
CA PHE A 592 17.77 -20.37 -17.81
C PHE A 592 18.48 -20.00 -16.50
N GLU A 593 19.27 -18.93 -16.53
CA GLU A 593 19.76 -18.27 -15.32
C GLU A 593 18.64 -17.45 -14.67
N VAL A 594 18.50 -17.56 -13.36
CA VAL A 594 17.69 -16.63 -12.60
C VAL A 594 18.54 -15.49 -12.10
N VAL A 595 18.17 -14.26 -12.42
CA VAL A 595 18.69 -13.06 -11.74
C VAL A 595 17.74 -12.75 -10.58
N PRO A 596 18.20 -13.03 -9.32
CA PRO A 596 17.30 -12.98 -8.17
C PRO A 596 16.91 -11.56 -7.81
N PRO A 597 15.73 -11.38 -7.20
CA PRO A 597 15.39 -10.12 -6.56
C PRO A 597 16.33 -9.85 -5.39
N LEU A 598 16.60 -8.58 -5.12
CA LEU A 598 17.41 -8.13 -4.01
C LEU A 598 16.56 -7.46 -2.95
N LEU A 599 16.92 -7.71 -1.68
CA LEU A 599 16.22 -7.08 -0.55
C LEU A 599 16.79 -5.71 -0.21
N THR A 600 18.09 -5.56 -0.29
CA THR A 600 18.79 -4.34 0.16
C THR A 600 18.30 -3.07 -0.54
N PRO A 601 18.03 -3.04 -1.86
CA PRO A 601 17.50 -1.84 -2.54
C PRO A 601 16.19 -1.32 -1.92
N PHE A 602 15.33 -2.21 -1.42
CA PHE A 602 14.09 -1.81 -0.74
C PHE A 602 14.33 -0.92 0.49
N PHE A 603 15.40 -1.14 1.24
CA PHE A 603 15.78 -0.27 2.35
C PHE A 603 16.55 0.97 1.88
N LEU A 604 17.36 0.84 0.83
CA LEU A 604 18.18 1.93 0.33
C LEU A 604 17.39 2.99 -0.44
N GLN A 605 16.22 2.64 -1.00
CA GLN A 605 15.33 3.62 -1.66
C GLN A 605 14.95 4.78 -0.73
N GLU A 606 14.95 4.59 0.59
CA GLU A 606 14.59 5.61 1.56
C GLU A 606 15.51 6.85 1.52
N PHE A 607 16.77 6.69 1.11
CA PHE A 607 17.66 7.83 0.90
C PHE A 607 17.21 8.69 -0.30
N VAL A 608 16.68 8.06 -1.34
CA VAL A 608 16.11 8.76 -2.51
C VAL A 608 14.76 9.36 -2.14
N ASN A 609 13.90 8.58 -1.47
CA ASN A 609 12.56 8.99 -1.05
C ASN A 609 12.59 10.27 -0.20
N ALA A 610 13.45 10.33 0.80
CA ALA A 610 13.56 11.49 1.69
C ALA A 610 13.94 12.77 0.95
N ILE A 611 14.87 12.68 -0.01
CA ILE A 611 15.27 13.81 -0.85
C ILE A 611 14.13 14.20 -1.81
N ALA A 612 13.48 13.24 -2.42
CA ALA A 612 12.37 13.45 -3.34
C ALA A 612 11.16 14.10 -2.66
N GLN A 613 10.76 13.64 -1.47
CA GLN A 613 9.66 14.23 -0.68
C GLN A 613 9.90 15.72 -0.39
N LYS A 614 11.11 16.05 0.03
CA LYS A 614 11.48 17.44 0.29
C LYS A 614 11.42 18.30 -0.99
N ASN A 615 11.98 17.81 -2.09
CA ASN A 615 12.05 18.54 -3.35
C ASN A 615 10.67 18.76 -3.97
N MET A 616 9.76 17.80 -3.80
CA MET A 616 8.37 17.88 -4.28
C MET A 616 7.41 18.60 -3.32
N GLY A 617 7.88 19.04 -2.14
CA GLY A 617 7.03 19.72 -1.16
C GLY A 617 6.02 18.78 -0.48
N LEU A 618 6.32 17.48 -0.40
CA LEU A 618 5.49 16.51 0.32
C LEU A 618 5.78 16.52 1.82
N LYS A 619 7.02 16.81 2.19
CA LYS A 619 7.45 16.87 3.60
C LYS A 619 8.47 17.98 3.81
N SER A 620 8.36 18.66 4.95
CA SER A 620 9.39 19.57 5.45
C SER A 620 10.48 18.77 6.15
N SER A 621 11.69 18.75 5.61
CA SER A 621 12.84 18.12 6.26
C SER A 621 13.88 19.15 6.68
N LYS A 622 14.33 19.09 7.92
CA LYS A 622 15.45 19.92 8.42
C LYS A 622 16.81 19.32 8.05
N MET A 623 16.87 18.07 7.64
CA MET A 623 18.13 17.40 7.30
C MET A 623 18.60 17.82 5.91
N PRO A 624 19.83 18.32 5.76
CA PRO A 624 20.37 18.65 4.45
C PRO A 624 20.61 17.41 3.58
N ASP A 625 20.36 17.50 2.27
CA ASP A 625 20.51 16.39 1.32
C ASP A 625 21.92 15.81 1.30
N PHE A 626 22.95 16.64 1.51
CA PHE A 626 24.34 16.16 1.54
C PHE A 626 24.62 15.21 2.72
N VAL A 627 23.91 15.36 3.85
CA VAL A 627 24.04 14.45 5.01
C VAL A 627 23.51 13.08 4.65
N LEU A 628 22.30 13.00 4.08
CA LEU A 628 21.70 11.74 3.61
C LEU A 628 22.61 11.06 2.58
N LYS A 629 23.08 11.81 1.60
CA LYS A 629 24.04 11.30 0.59
C LYS A 629 25.34 10.82 1.21
N SER A 630 25.86 11.49 2.25
CA SER A 630 27.08 11.09 2.93
C SER A 630 26.90 9.78 3.73
N ILE A 631 25.77 9.60 4.40
CA ILE A 631 25.43 8.35 5.08
C ILE A 631 25.34 7.21 4.05
N TYR A 632 24.61 7.44 2.95
CA TYR A 632 24.54 6.44 1.88
C TYR A 632 25.90 6.09 1.30
N GLN A 633 26.81 7.05 1.13
CA GLN A 633 28.16 6.80 0.60
C GLN A 633 28.98 5.81 1.48
N LEU A 634 28.69 5.73 2.79
CA LEU A 634 29.33 4.72 3.64
C LEU A 634 28.82 3.31 3.31
N ILE A 635 27.53 3.17 3.03
CA ILE A 635 26.94 1.89 2.58
C ILE A 635 27.45 1.53 1.20
N TRP A 636 27.47 2.48 0.27
CA TRP A 636 27.95 2.28 -1.10
C TRP A 636 29.43 1.85 -1.16
N ARG A 637 30.28 2.41 -0.32
CA ARG A 637 31.69 1.95 -0.18
C ARG A 637 31.75 0.49 0.23
N ARG A 638 30.83 0.04 1.08
CA ARG A 638 30.74 -1.35 1.52
C ARG A 638 30.26 -2.26 0.38
N GLN A 639 29.23 -1.86 -0.34
CA GLN A 639 28.76 -2.57 -1.55
C GLN A 639 29.88 -2.71 -2.59
N LYS A 640 30.64 -1.64 -2.85
CA LYS A 640 31.80 -1.70 -3.76
C LYS A 640 32.86 -2.69 -3.30
N LYS A 641 33.15 -2.76 -2.01
CA LYS A 641 34.08 -3.75 -1.46
C LYS A 641 33.54 -5.17 -1.65
N MET A 642 32.27 -5.41 -1.39
CA MET A 642 31.61 -6.70 -1.63
C MET A 642 31.63 -7.07 -3.10
N ASN A 643 31.33 -6.15 -4.01
CA ASN A 643 31.41 -6.37 -5.45
C ASN A 643 32.82 -6.83 -5.85
N ALA A 644 33.88 -6.18 -5.34
CA ALA A 644 35.25 -6.55 -5.64
C ALA A 644 35.65 -7.95 -5.12
N LEU A 645 35.12 -8.37 -3.97
CA LEU A 645 35.35 -9.70 -3.41
C LEU A 645 34.57 -10.79 -4.17
N ALA A 646 33.30 -10.48 -4.44
CA ALA A 646 32.37 -11.41 -5.09
C ALA A 646 32.67 -11.61 -6.59
N SER A 647 33.33 -10.65 -7.26
CA SER A 647 33.69 -10.74 -8.67
C SER A 647 34.77 -11.82 -8.95
N LYS A 648 35.31 -12.48 -7.92
CA LYS A 648 36.06 -13.73 -8.08
C LYS A 648 35.23 -14.90 -8.63
N PHE A 649 33.89 -14.80 -8.48
CA PHE A 649 32.93 -15.64 -9.19
C PHE A 649 32.62 -15.00 -10.54
N ARG A 650 32.95 -15.66 -11.63
CA ARG A 650 32.88 -15.09 -13.01
C ARG A 650 31.50 -14.64 -13.46
N TYR A 651 30.44 -15.20 -12.91
CA TYR A 651 29.04 -14.83 -13.23
C TYR A 651 28.40 -13.93 -12.19
N TYR A 652 29.17 -13.36 -11.26
CA TYR A 652 28.67 -12.43 -10.28
C TYR A 652 28.20 -11.13 -10.94
N ARG A 653 26.95 -10.73 -10.69
CA ARG A 653 26.38 -9.44 -11.11
C ARG A 653 26.54 -8.42 -9.99
N PRO A 654 27.28 -7.30 -10.18
CA PRO A 654 27.55 -6.36 -9.11
C PRO A 654 26.29 -5.62 -8.62
N PHE A 655 26.33 -5.09 -7.39
CA PHE A 655 25.37 -4.10 -6.95
C PHE A 655 25.55 -2.80 -7.74
N THR A 656 24.45 -2.13 -8.00
CA THR A 656 24.37 -0.81 -8.61
C THR A 656 24.12 0.28 -7.57
N ASN A 657 24.35 1.53 -7.90
CA ASN A 657 24.14 2.64 -7.00
C ASN A 657 22.67 3.06 -7.04
N ILE A 658 21.99 3.11 -5.88
CA ILE A 658 20.55 3.41 -5.81
C ILE A 658 20.18 4.78 -6.42
N PHE A 659 21.07 5.78 -6.36
CA PHE A 659 20.83 7.09 -6.99
C PHE A 659 20.98 7.03 -8.53
N GLU A 660 21.84 6.17 -9.05
CA GLU A 660 21.98 5.93 -10.49
C GLU A 660 20.78 5.16 -11.02
N GLU A 661 20.31 4.16 -10.26
CA GLU A 661 19.08 3.41 -10.54
C GLU A 661 17.86 4.33 -10.54
N ALA A 662 17.75 5.21 -9.55
CA ALA A 662 16.68 6.19 -9.48
C ALA A 662 16.68 7.15 -10.68
N GLU A 663 17.86 7.65 -11.08
CA GLU A 663 17.96 8.54 -12.26
C GLU A 663 17.57 7.82 -13.55
N ALA A 664 17.86 6.52 -13.68
CA ALA A 664 17.44 5.70 -14.82
C ALA A 664 15.91 5.50 -14.88
N ALA A 665 15.23 5.44 -13.74
CA ALA A 665 13.77 5.35 -13.67
C ALA A 665 13.04 6.68 -13.89
N LYS A 666 13.77 7.80 -13.89
CA LYS A 666 13.22 9.14 -14.07
C LYS A 666 12.54 9.27 -15.43
N GLY A 667 11.30 9.76 -15.43
CA GLY A 667 10.48 9.87 -16.65
C GLY A 667 9.63 8.64 -16.96
N VAL A 668 9.89 7.49 -16.32
CA VAL A 668 9.01 6.31 -16.40
C VAL A 668 7.90 6.40 -15.37
N VAL A 669 8.26 6.75 -14.13
CA VAL A 669 7.32 6.90 -13.02
C VAL A 669 7.74 8.07 -12.13
N SER A 670 6.78 8.73 -11.51
CA SER A 670 7.06 9.80 -10.55
C SER A 670 7.75 9.27 -9.29
N PHE A 671 8.75 9.99 -8.76
CA PHE A 671 9.31 9.70 -7.44
C PHE A 671 8.34 9.97 -6.26
N ALA A 672 7.16 10.52 -6.53
CA ALA A 672 6.07 10.54 -5.56
C ALA A 672 5.42 9.15 -5.37
N ALA A 673 5.66 8.21 -6.29
CA ALA A 673 5.27 6.80 -6.16
C ALA A 673 6.17 6.08 -5.15
N GLN A 674 5.92 6.29 -3.85
CA GLN A 674 6.71 5.74 -2.73
C GLN A 674 5.95 4.70 -1.90
N PHE A 675 4.95 4.09 -2.50
CA PHE A 675 4.10 3.07 -1.90
C PHE A 675 4.62 1.66 -2.24
N GLY A 676 4.99 0.89 -1.24
CA GLY A 676 5.64 -0.42 -1.44
C GLY A 676 6.97 -0.27 -2.17
N GLU A 677 7.16 -1.00 -3.26
CA GLU A 677 8.31 -0.84 -4.15
C GLU A 677 8.28 0.49 -4.91
N GLY A 678 7.08 0.97 -5.26
CA GLY A 678 6.90 2.25 -5.93
C GLY A 678 7.80 2.39 -7.16
N TRP A 679 8.57 3.49 -7.23
CA TRP A 679 9.50 3.76 -8.34
C TRP A 679 10.64 2.74 -8.45
N LEU A 680 10.94 1.98 -7.38
CA LEU A 680 12.03 0.99 -7.37
C LEU A 680 11.76 -0.16 -8.36
N LEU A 681 10.50 -0.59 -8.53
CA LEU A 681 10.19 -1.72 -9.41
C LEU A 681 10.57 -1.46 -10.88
N PRO A 682 10.14 -0.36 -11.55
CA PRO A 682 10.63 -0.06 -12.90
C PRO A 682 12.14 0.21 -12.93
N SER A 683 12.72 0.75 -11.86
CA SER A 683 14.16 0.94 -11.72
C SER A 683 14.92 -0.39 -11.74
N ASP A 684 14.45 -1.40 -11.01
CA ASP A 684 15.02 -2.75 -11.02
C ASP A 684 14.99 -3.35 -12.43
N ILE A 685 13.88 -3.20 -13.16
CA ILE A 685 13.75 -3.68 -14.55
C ILE A 685 14.80 -3.02 -15.45
N ILE A 686 14.89 -1.69 -15.40
CA ILE A 686 15.86 -0.92 -16.22
C ILE A 686 17.29 -1.32 -15.86
N SER A 687 17.60 -1.46 -14.57
CA SER A 687 18.91 -1.91 -14.10
C SER A 687 19.28 -3.29 -14.63
N MET A 688 18.33 -4.23 -14.63
CA MET A 688 18.53 -5.58 -15.21
C MET A 688 18.75 -5.53 -16.71
N VAL A 689 17.95 -4.75 -17.46
CA VAL A 689 18.11 -4.59 -18.92
C VAL A 689 19.49 -3.99 -19.25
N ASN A 690 19.92 -2.98 -18.51
CA ASN A 690 21.26 -2.37 -18.67
C ASN A 690 22.40 -3.34 -18.36
N GLN A 691 22.15 -4.40 -17.57
CA GLN A 691 23.08 -5.51 -17.30
C GLN A 691 22.95 -6.67 -18.28
N GLY A 692 22.19 -6.51 -19.38
CA GLY A 692 22.01 -7.54 -20.42
C GLY A 692 20.94 -8.59 -20.11
N VAL A 693 20.10 -8.37 -19.08
CA VAL A 693 18.98 -9.25 -18.74
C VAL A 693 17.71 -8.73 -19.43
N ASN A 694 17.47 -9.22 -20.65
CA ASN A 694 16.39 -8.72 -21.50
C ASN A 694 15.02 -9.35 -21.21
N ASN A 695 14.97 -10.38 -20.38
CA ASN A 695 13.72 -11.05 -19.98
C ASN A 695 13.53 -10.85 -18.48
N VAL A 696 12.41 -10.25 -18.10
CA VAL A 696 12.08 -9.97 -16.68
C VAL A 696 10.67 -10.44 -16.39
N ALA A 697 10.52 -11.24 -15.33
CA ALA A 697 9.23 -11.65 -14.78
C ALA A 697 8.85 -10.71 -13.64
N SER A 698 7.79 -9.91 -13.83
CA SER A 698 7.23 -9.06 -12.78
C SER A 698 6.09 -9.79 -12.05
N LEU A 699 6.27 -10.03 -10.76
CA LEU A 699 5.35 -10.79 -9.91
C LEU A 699 4.41 -9.86 -9.17
N GLN A 700 3.11 -10.00 -9.43
CA GLN A 700 2.07 -9.20 -8.81
C GLN A 700 1.04 -10.09 -8.11
N PRO A 701 0.86 -9.98 -6.78
CA PRO A 701 -0.19 -10.70 -6.09
C PRO A 701 -1.55 -10.04 -6.33
N PHE A 702 -2.62 -10.84 -6.25
CA PHE A 702 -3.97 -10.28 -6.22
C PHE A 702 -4.07 -9.18 -5.15
N GLY A 703 -4.71 -8.09 -5.50
CA GLY A 703 -4.98 -6.98 -4.59
C GLY A 703 -3.79 -6.05 -4.31
N CYS A 704 -2.62 -6.19 -4.92
CA CYS A 704 -1.52 -5.25 -4.73
C CYS A 704 -1.77 -3.93 -5.44
N ILE A 705 -2.13 -2.88 -4.69
CA ILE A 705 -2.46 -1.55 -5.24
C ILE A 705 -1.22 -0.90 -5.88
N ALA A 706 -0.07 -1.02 -5.22
CA ALA A 706 1.19 -0.44 -5.70
C ALA A 706 1.52 -0.95 -7.10
N ASN A 707 1.49 -2.26 -7.29
CA ASN A 707 1.86 -2.87 -8.56
C ASN A 707 0.86 -2.60 -9.68
N HIS A 708 -0.41 -2.27 -9.36
CA HIS A 708 -1.35 -1.79 -10.40
C HIS A 708 -0.89 -0.49 -11.07
N ILE A 709 -0.07 0.30 -10.41
CA ILE A 709 0.52 1.52 -10.97
C ILE A 709 1.86 1.22 -11.65
N VAL A 710 2.80 0.61 -10.92
CA VAL A 710 4.22 0.61 -11.31
C VAL A 710 4.64 -0.59 -12.17
N SER A 711 3.80 -1.61 -12.34
CA SER A 711 4.06 -2.73 -13.27
C SER A 711 3.43 -2.53 -14.65
N LYS A 712 2.91 -1.37 -14.97
CA LYS A 712 2.24 -1.03 -16.25
C LYS A 712 3.07 -0.05 -17.11
#